data_563f888c9648874b401139c2c2ea2360
#
_entry.id   563f888c9648874b401139c2c2ea2360
#
_cell.length_a   1.000
_cell.length_b   1.000
_cell.length_c   1.000
_cell.angle_alpha   90.00
_cell.angle_beta   90.00
_cell.angle_gamma   90.00
#
_symmetry.space_group_name_H-M   'P 1'
#
loop_
_entity.id
_entity.type
_entity.pdbx_description
1 polymer ?
#
loop_
_entity_poly.entity_id
_entity_poly.type
_entity_poly.pdbx_seq_one_letter_code
_entity_poly.pdbx_strand_id
1 'polypeptide(L)'
;MGKEFSPSVDTTDVLIVGAGPAGLMASLCLHTFGLSVLHIDNRPEPTSAGRADGIQPRTLEVLRNIGPWIPPKIPSSSEPPPAAQTPRNSTLGIAKNLIARGVRVYEVSFWDPTPNTPLARTSRARSCPDFIDVRDRYTLLLHQGIIEREFLAEISARAPNSRVLRPLEFISCSHKTSSEEPTDYPIEAIVRAEDGTEKSIRTKYLLGCDGAKSDVRKSLGGAIRLEGEGTHIVWGVMDCWVQSDFPDLKLKCLIHSRHDGSIMVIPRENNLVRFYVQLLNEDSQCAKYTATLATCQEQAKKIFYPYTLKFGDTDWFSIYQIGQRLANTYTLDGRIILGGDAVHTHSPKAGQGMNISMLDMFSLAWKINLVEKGLGKRETIMETYEQERRGVAQELMAFDAEYSKLFSGRGASVKGLDKTQAANGFEVDPQRFIELFKQNAYFTSGCGAVYPPNVFNSQANSEGFKSQIECQIDGRLRAGERLLPGDAIRVIDGNPVRIEQEIRMDGAFRIYVFLGAFPAGNRLDHLGGSGCFLNRFRATNGQRCSIFDPQPSAANPFFTLLLVTSRSRDEWDIADLPPLFSGPYSSQVYVDDIANTVVENGSPRTCSLHSKYGFDENEAGGGIIIVRPDGYVGSVVSLSEPGWMAVEKYFEGFLIESGV
;
A
#
# COMPACT_ATOMS: atom_id res chain seq x y z
N MET A 1 -21.54 2.16 33.95
CA MET A 1 -22.00 3.52 33.67
C MET A 1 -21.87 3.71 32.15
N GLY A 2 -22.99 3.53 31.43
CA GLY A 2 -23.06 3.72 29.99
C GLY A 2 -22.83 5.19 29.67
N LYS A 3 -21.71 5.49 28.99
CA LYS A 3 -21.52 6.82 28.42
C LYS A 3 -22.51 6.95 27.27
N GLU A 4 -23.44 7.90 27.41
CA GLU A 4 -24.38 8.27 26.36
C GLU A 4 -23.66 8.43 25.02
N PHE A 5 -24.10 7.65 24.05
CA PHE A 5 -23.70 7.77 22.66
C PHE A 5 -24.40 9.00 22.09
N SER A 6 -23.71 10.13 22.09
CA SER A 6 -24.07 11.29 21.29
C SER A 6 -22.99 11.50 20.24
N PRO A 7 -23.14 11.05 19.00
CA PRO A 7 -22.41 11.68 17.92
C PRO A 7 -23.00 13.09 17.82
N SER A 8 -22.21 14.08 18.20
CA SER A 8 -22.55 15.49 18.00
C SER A 8 -22.53 15.90 16.52
N VAL A 9 -22.43 14.93 15.62
CA VAL A 9 -22.22 15.18 14.19
C VAL A 9 -23.21 14.35 13.39
N ASP A 10 -24.26 15.00 12.89
CA ASP A 10 -25.22 14.40 11.95
C ASP A 10 -24.67 14.32 10.52
N THR A 11 -23.54 14.98 10.24
CA THR A 11 -22.92 15.05 8.91
C THR A 11 -21.39 14.90 9.00
N THR A 12 -20.78 14.25 8.00
CA THR A 12 -19.33 14.10 7.87
C THR A 12 -18.91 14.05 6.41
N ASP A 13 -17.68 14.43 6.08
CA ASP A 13 -17.19 14.26 4.70
C ASP A 13 -17.11 12.77 4.35
N VAL A 14 -16.55 11.95 5.25
CA VAL A 14 -16.36 10.52 5.00
C VAL A 14 -16.82 9.68 6.18
N LEU A 15 -17.72 8.73 5.93
CA LEU A 15 -18.08 7.66 6.86
C LEU A 15 -17.29 6.40 6.49
N ILE A 16 -16.49 5.89 7.44
CA ILE A 16 -15.74 4.63 7.28
C ILE A 16 -16.39 3.55 8.12
N VAL A 17 -16.74 2.43 7.49
CA VAL A 17 -17.30 1.25 8.14
C VAL A 17 -16.25 0.14 8.18
N GLY A 18 -15.85 -0.25 9.41
CA GLY A 18 -14.84 -1.27 9.65
C GLY A 18 -13.46 -0.71 9.99
N ALA A 19 -12.95 -1.02 11.19
CA ALA A 19 -11.66 -0.57 11.68
C ALA A 19 -10.60 -1.69 11.69
N GLY A 20 -10.54 -2.44 10.58
CA GLY A 20 -9.39 -3.23 10.21
C GLY A 20 -8.30 -2.38 9.56
N PRO A 21 -7.17 -2.98 9.13
CA PRO A 21 -6.04 -2.26 8.54
C PRO A 21 -6.41 -1.35 7.35
N ALA A 22 -7.36 -1.75 6.51
CA ALA A 22 -7.86 -0.93 5.40
C ALA A 22 -8.54 0.35 5.90
N GLY A 23 -9.55 0.23 6.78
CA GLY A 23 -10.28 1.39 7.30
C GLY A 23 -9.38 2.32 8.12
N LEU A 24 -8.43 1.77 8.88
CA LEU A 24 -7.47 2.57 9.64
C LEU A 24 -6.50 3.32 8.74
N MET A 25 -6.05 2.72 7.63
CA MET A 25 -5.24 3.40 6.62
C MET A 25 -6.02 4.56 5.98
N ALA A 26 -7.27 4.33 5.59
CA ALA A 26 -8.14 5.39 5.06
C ALA A 26 -8.31 6.52 6.07
N SER A 27 -8.68 6.20 7.31
CA SER A 27 -8.89 7.17 8.38
C SER A 27 -7.65 8.04 8.63
N LEU A 28 -6.48 7.41 8.73
CA LEU A 28 -5.22 8.13 8.94
C LEU A 28 -4.91 9.10 7.81
N CYS A 29 -5.02 8.65 6.56
CA CYS A 29 -4.75 9.49 5.40
C CYS A 29 -5.74 10.65 5.29
N LEU A 30 -7.04 10.40 5.42
CA LEU A 30 -8.09 11.42 5.30
C LEU A 30 -7.99 12.48 6.40
N HIS A 31 -7.70 12.08 7.65
CA HIS A 31 -7.40 13.05 8.71
C HIS A 31 -6.14 13.88 8.42
N THR A 32 -5.11 13.26 7.83
CA THR A 32 -3.90 13.98 7.40
C THR A 32 -4.23 15.05 6.37
N PHE A 33 -5.20 14.79 5.51
CA PHE A 33 -5.65 15.72 4.47
C PHE A 33 -6.67 16.76 4.96
N GLY A 34 -7.08 16.69 6.23
CA GLY A 34 -7.97 17.65 6.86
C GLY A 34 -9.47 17.42 6.61
N LEU A 35 -9.87 16.23 6.13
CA LEU A 35 -11.29 15.90 5.97
C LEU A 35 -11.90 15.49 7.32
N SER A 36 -13.20 15.77 7.48
CA SER A 36 -13.97 15.25 8.59
C SER A 36 -14.29 13.77 8.37
N VAL A 37 -13.91 12.93 9.33
CA VAL A 37 -14.08 11.48 9.24
C VAL A 37 -14.83 10.96 10.45
N LEU A 38 -15.90 10.22 10.19
CA LEU A 38 -16.56 9.38 11.19
C LEU A 38 -16.20 7.92 10.91
N HIS A 39 -15.58 7.27 11.88
CA HIS A 39 -15.10 5.89 11.74
C HIS A 39 -15.82 4.99 12.72
N ILE A 40 -16.49 3.95 12.23
CA ILE A 40 -17.28 3.00 13.03
C ILE A 40 -16.80 1.56 12.86
N ASP A 41 -16.99 0.75 13.90
CA ASP A 41 -16.73 -0.69 13.84
C ASP A 41 -17.72 -1.42 14.78
N ASN A 42 -18.23 -2.56 14.33
CA ASN A 42 -19.20 -3.35 15.09
C ASN A 42 -18.56 -4.16 16.24
N ARG A 43 -17.24 -4.32 16.26
CA ARG A 43 -16.52 -5.00 17.32
C ARG A 43 -16.36 -4.04 18.50
N PRO A 44 -16.58 -4.49 19.75
CA PRO A 44 -16.40 -3.65 20.93
C PRO A 44 -14.94 -3.23 21.13
N GLU A 45 -13.99 -4.08 20.75
CA GLU A 45 -12.56 -3.88 20.95
C GLU A 45 -11.76 -4.09 19.65
N PRO A 46 -10.57 -3.48 19.52
CA PRO A 46 -9.62 -3.82 18.47
C PRO A 46 -9.25 -5.30 18.48
N THR A 47 -8.68 -5.80 17.38
CA THR A 47 -8.24 -7.19 17.28
C THR A 47 -7.26 -7.54 18.41
N SER A 48 -7.62 -8.55 19.22
CA SER A 48 -6.79 -9.01 20.35
C SER A 48 -5.72 -10.00 19.90
N ALA A 49 -6.06 -10.97 19.05
CA ALA A 49 -5.18 -12.04 18.61
C ALA A 49 -5.52 -12.53 17.18
N GLY A 50 -4.56 -13.15 16.50
CA GLY A 50 -4.75 -13.81 15.21
C GLY A 50 -4.82 -12.90 13.99
N ARG A 51 -5.48 -13.39 12.93
CA ARG A 51 -5.66 -12.76 11.62
C ARG A 51 -4.34 -12.56 10.87
N ALA A 52 -4.24 -11.48 10.05
CA ALA A 52 -3.03 -11.20 9.27
C ALA A 52 -1.81 -10.86 10.14
N ASP A 53 -0.63 -11.02 9.57
CA ASP A 53 0.62 -10.85 10.30
C ASP A 53 1.79 -10.32 9.45
N GLY A 54 1.73 -10.42 8.12
CA GLY A 54 2.84 -10.08 7.24
C GLY A 54 2.72 -8.70 6.62
N ILE A 55 3.67 -7.81 6.89
CA ILE A 55 3.82 -6.53 6.19
C ILE A 55 4.93 -6.68 5.14
N GLN A 56 4.56 -6.46 3.89
CA GLN A 56 5.49 -6.59 2.76
C GLN A 56 6.33 -5.32 2.56
N PRO A 57 7.48 -5.41 1.84
CA PRO A 57 8.40 -4.30 1.65
C PRO A 57 7.75 -3.00 1.17
N ARG A 58 6.88 -3.04 0.16
CA ARG A 58 6.19 -1.84 -0.34
C ARG A 58 5.27 -1.20 0.71
N THR A 59 4.56 -2.01 1.46
CA THR A 59 3.69 -1.49 2.53
C THR A 59 4.52 -0.84 3.63
N LEU A 60 5.67 -1.43 4.00
CA LEU A 60 6.63 -0.82 4.93
C LEU A 60 7.14 0.53 4.41
N GLU A 61 7.46 0.63 3.12
CA GLU A 61 7.89 1.88 2.48
C GLU A 61 6.81 2.96 2.60
N VAL A 62 5.55 2.62 2.34
CA VAL A 62 4.41 3.54 2.54
C VAL A 62 4.29 3.95 4.01
N LEU A 63 4.33 3.00 4.94
CA LEU A 63 4.22 3.27 6.38
C LEU A 63 5.37 4.11 6.94
N ARG A 64 6.56 4.05 6.33
CA ARG A 64 7.68 4.96 6.67
C ARG A 64 7.39 6.39 6.28
N ASN A 65 6.72 6.60 5.16
CA ASN A 65 6.41 7.93 4.66
C ASN A 65 5.19 8.59 5.32
N ILE A 66 4.36 7.79 6.01
CA ILE A 66 3.29 8.30 6.87
C ILE A 66 3.92 8.62 8.24
N GLY A 67 4.69 9.71 8.29
CA GLY A 67 5.42 10.13 9.49
C GLY A 67 4.54 10.78 10.56
N PRO A 68 5.04 10.93 11.81
CA PRO A 68 4.33 11.65 12.85
C PRO A 68 4.06 13.10 12.40
N TRP A 69 2.82 13.51 12.56
CA TRP A 69 2.46 14.90 12.31
C TRP A 69 3.05 15.78 13.43
N ILE A 70 3.88 16.73 13.05
CA ILE A 70 4.35 17.78 13.95
C ILE A 70 3.57 19.02 13.51
N PRO A 71 2.63 19.54 14.33
CA PRO A 71 1.94 20.75 13.97
C PRO A 71 2.95 21.87 13.70
N PRO A 72 2.74 22.69 12.66
CA PRO A 72 3.57 23.88 12.49
C PRO A 72 3.45 24.71 13.77
N LYS A 73 4.58 25.03 14.41
CA LYS A 73 4.60 26.04 15.46
C LYS A 73 4.17 27.34 14.79
N ILE A 74 2.98 27.82 15.12
CA ILE A 74 2.60 29.20 14.79
C ILE A 74 3.52 30.07 15.62
N PRO A 75 4.43 30.87 15.01
CA PRO A 75 5.27 31.80 15.78
C PRO A 75 4.32 32.74 16.52
N SER A 76 4.50 32.87 17.82
CA SER A 76 3.92 34.03 18.51
C SER A 76 4.51 35.27 17.88
N SER A 77 3.74 36.35 17.76
CA SER A 77 4.13 37.60 17.09
C SER A 77 5.36 38.28 17.66
N SER A 78 6.03 37.71 18.66
CA SER A 78 7.21 38.18 19.35
C SER A 78 8.47 37.30 19.17
N GLU A 79 8.39 36.18 18.47
CA GLU A 79 9.58 35.36 18.18
C GLU A 79 10.14 35.69 16.79
N PRO A 80 11.48 35.80 16.64
CA PRO A 80 12.10 35.92 15.33
C PRO A 80 11.66 34.73 14.44
N PRO A 81 11.54 34.92 13.10
CA PRO A 81 11.17 33.85 12.20
C PRO A 81 12.10 32.66 12.48
N PRO A 82 11.54 31.46 12.68
CA PRO A 82 12.37 30.28 12.93
C PRO A 82 13.32 30.13 11.76
N ALA A 83 14.63 30.11 12.08
CA ALA A 83 15.63 29.64 11.11
C ALA A 83 15.11 28.39 10.46
N ALA A 84 15.18 28.29 9.13
CA ALA A 84 14.60 27.22 8.31
C ALA A 84 14.69 25.90 9.07
N GLN A 85 13.55 25.41 9.55
CA GLN A 85 13.56 24.21 10.38
C GLN A 85 14.03 23.08 9.49
N THR A 86 15.30 22.69 9.69
CA THR A 86 15.81 21.43 9.15
C THR A 86 14.76 20.37 9.39
N PRO A 87 14.31 19.64 8.36
CA PRO A 87 13.39 18.55 8.54
C PRO A 87 14.01 17.62 9.60
N ARG A 88 13.43 17.55 10.79
CA ARG A 88 13.94 16.62 11.79
C ARG A 88 13.85 15.23 11.18
N ASN A 89 14.99 14.58 11.07
CA ASN A 89 15.25 13.25 10.49
C ASN A 89 14.45 12.10 11.15
N SER A 90 13.17 12.24 11.35
CA SER A 90 12.32 11.12 11.76
C SER A 90 11.43 10.65 10.60
N THR A 91 12.06 10.28 9.49
CA THR A 91 11.41 9.61 8.35
C THR A 91 10.97 8.17 8.68
N LEU A 92 10.74 7.85 9.95
CA LEU A 92 10.44 6.46 10.32
C LEU A 92 8.94 6.18 10.45
N GLY A 93 8.08 7.20 10.42
CA GLY A 93 6.64 7.05 10.45
C GLY A 93 6.12 6.01 11.46
N ILE A 94 4.96 5.45 11.21
CA ILE A 94 4.40 4.32 11.95
C ILE A 94 5.34 3.10 11.88
N ALA A 95 6.07 2.92 10.79
CA ALA A 95 6.94 1.78 10.57
C ALA A 95 8.01 1.62 11.66
N LYS A 96 8.47 2.70 12.31
CA LYS A 96 9.49 2.62 13.39
C LYS A 96 9.07 1.66 14.50
N ASN A 97 7.88 1.87 15.05
CA ASN A 97 7.37 1.09 16.16
C ASN A 97 7.07 -0.35 15.73
N LEU A 98 6.50 -0.52 14.53
CA LEU A 98 6.23 -1.83 13.96
C LEU A 98 7.52 -2.65 13.77
N ILE A 99 8.57 -2.04 13.20
CA ILE A 99 9.86 -2.70 12.95
C ILE A 99 10.57 -3.04 14.27
N ALA A 100 10.46 -2.19 15.29
CA ALA A 100 11.06 -2.45 16.60
C ALA A 100 10.43 -3.65 17.33
N ARG A 101 9.17 -3.95 17.04
CA ARG A 101 8.38 -5.00 17.71
C ARG A 101 8.24 -6.28 16.89
N GLY A 102 8.31 -6.17 15.56
CA GLY A 102 8.06 -7.27 14.64
C GLY A 102 9.27 -8.16 14.39
N VAL A 103 9.01 -9.34 13.86
CA VAL A 103 10.03 -10.31 13.42
C VAL A 103 10.32 -10.11 11.95
N ARG A 104 11.60 -9.91 11.62
CA ARG A 104 12.06 -9.73 10.23
C ARG A 104 12.35 -11.07 9.59
N VAL A 105 11.68 -11.39 8.51
CA VAL A 105 11.92 -12.61 7.73
C VAL A 105 12.68 -12.27 6.46
N TYR A 106 13.93 -12.65 6.42
CA TYR A 106 14.82 -12.47 5.27
C TYR A 106 14.84 -13.67 4.33
N GLU A 107 14.59 -14.87 4.88
CA GLU A 107 14.68 -16.14 4.15
C GLU A 107 13.42 -16.99 4.37
N VAL A 108 13.11 -17.77 3.35
CA VAL A 108 12.09 -18.82 3.36
C VAL A 108 12.79 -20.15 3.08
N SER A 109 12.51 -21.18 3.87
CA SER A 109 13.02 -22.53 3.63
C SER A 109 11.93 -23.45 3.13
N PHE A 110 12.31 -24.35 2.22
CA PHE A 110 11.44 -25.34 1.60
C PHE A 110 11.86 -26.73 2.09
N TRP A 111 10.87 -27.48 2.55
CA TRP A 111 11.06 -28.80 3.12
C TRP A 111 10.14 -29.80 2.44
N ASP A 112 10.72 -30.82 1.84
CA ASP A 112 10.01 -31.81 1.05
C ASP A 112 10.48 -33.22 1.40
N PRO A 113 9.68 -34.26 1.16
CA PRO A 113 10.12 -35.63 1.26
C PRO A 113 11.11 -35.95 0.13
N THR A 114 12.12 -36.72 0.45
CA THR A 114 13.08 -37.28 -0.53
C THR A 114 12.94 -38.80 -0.61
N PRO A 115 13.57 -39.48 -1.58
CA PRO A 115 13.56 -40.95 -1.62
C PRO A 115 14.10 -41.59 -0.32
N ASN A 116 15.03 -40.92 0.35
CA ASN A 116 15.77 -41.48 1.48
C ASN A 116 15.29 -40.94 2.86
N THR A 117 14.56 -39.83 2.89
CA THR A 117 14.13 -39.21 4.14
C THR A 117 12.67 -38.73 4.03
N PRO A 118 11.86 -38.90 5.10
CA PRO A 118 10.47 -38.40 5.12
C PRO A 118 10.39 -36.88 4.95
N LEU A 119 11.38 -36.15 5.44
CA LEU A 119 11.42 -34.71 5.39
C LEU A 119 12.86 -34.20 5.36
N ALA A 120 13.22 -33.41 4.34
CA ALA A 120 14.54 -32.78 4.20
C ALA A 120 14.40 -31.35 3.69
N ARG A 121 15.33 -30.48 4.05
CA ARG A 121 15.42 -29.15 3.46
C ARG A 121 15.90 -29.26 2.01
N THR A 122 15.03 -28.93 1.07
CA THR A 122 15.31 -29.01 -0.36
C THR A 122 15.81 -27.70 -0.97
N SER A 123 15.42 -26.55 -0.39
CA SER A 123 15.86 -25.24 -0.87
C SER A 123 15.71 -24.14 0.18
N ARG A 124 16.32 -22.99 -0.12
CA ARG A 124 16.09 -21.70 0.53
C ARG A 124 15.93 -20.62 -0.53
N ALA A 125 15.16 -19.60 -0.22
CA ALA A 125 15.03 -18.40 -1.04
C ALA A 125 14.98 -17.15 -0.15
N ARG A 126 15.44 -16.02 -0.68
CA ARG A 126 15.23 -14.74 0.00
C ARG A 126 13.76 -14.36 -0.04
N SER A 127 13.23 -13.84 1.06
CA SER A 127 11.87 -13.29 1.13
C SER A 127 11.70 -12.10 0.19
N CYS A 128 12.74 -11.27 0.08
CA CYS A 128 12.83 -10.18 -0.89
C CYS A 128 14.19 -10.28 -1.61
N PRO A 129 14.22 -10.78 -2.86
CA PRO A 129 15.45 -10.92 -3.64
C PRO A 129 16.17 -9.58 -3.89
N ASP A 130 17.48 -9.65 -4.14
CA ASP A 130 18.34 -8.46 -4.27
C ASP A 130 18.02 -7.59 -5.50
N PHE A 131 17.38 -8.15 -6.53
CA PHE A 131 16.96 -7.39 -7.70
C PHE A 131 15.77 -6.45 -7.40
N ILE A 132 15.09 -6.62 -6.26
CA ILE A 132 14.03 -5.73 -5.81
C ILE A 132 14.67 -4.59 -5.03
N ASP A 133 14.66 -3.42 -5.63
CA ASP A 133 15.23 -2.24 -5.02
C ASP A 133 14.27 -1.63 -4.00
N VAL A 134 14.52 -1.93 -2.73
CA VAL A 134 13.79 -1.43 -1.57
C VAL A 134 14.73 -1.28 -0.38
N ARG A 135 14.37 -0.40 0.55
CA ARG A 135 15.13 -0.22 1.78
C ARG A 135 15.05 -1.44 2.69
N ASP A 136 13.84 -1.95 2.91
CA ASP A 136 13.54 -3.01 3.87
C ASP A 136 13.35 -4.33 3.12
N ARG A 137 14.44 -5.06 2.88
CA ARG A 137 14.46 -6.31 2.10
C ARG A 137 14.01 -7.53 2.91
N TYR A 138 12.87 -7.42 3.61
CA TYR A 138 12.30 -8.48 4.43
C TYR A 138 10.77 -8.34 4.52
N THR A 139 10.10 -9.43 4.81
CA THR A 139 8.72 -9.39 5.30
C THR A 139 8.75 -9.15 6.81
N LEU A 140 8.05 -8.15 7.31
CA LEU A 140 7.90 -7.90 8.73
C LEU A 140 6.66 -8.63 9.26
N LEU A 141 6.87 -9.53 10.21
CA LEU A 141 5.79 -10.27 10.84
C LEU A 141 5.43 -9.63 12.18
N LEU A 142 4.17 -9.29 12.32
CA LEU A 142 3.64 -8.64 13.50
C LEU A 142 2.13 -8.86 13.59
N HIS A 143 1.66 -9.11 14.80
CA HIS A 143 0.25 -9.32 15.07
C HIS A 143 -0.64 -8.15 14.61
N GLN A 144 -1.72 -8.44 13.89
CA GLN A 144 -2.63 -7.41 13.33
C GLN A 144 -3.11 -6.42 14.40
N GLY A 145 -3.42 -6.88 15.60
CA GLY A 145 -3.87 -6.00 16.69
C GLY A 145 -2.78 -5.00 17.15
N ILE A 146 -1.50 -5.33 17.00
CA ILE A 146 -0.41 -4.37 17.25
C ILE A 146 -0.39 -3.31 16.14
N ILE A 147 -0.56 -3.74 14.89
CA ILE A 147 -0.64 -2.84 13.73
C ILE A 147 -1.84 -1.89 13.89
N GLU A 148 -3.02 -2.41 14.24
CA GLU A 148 -4.21 -1.60 14.49
C GLU A 148 -3.98 -0.56 15.59
N ARG A 149 -3.33 -0.93 16.70
CA ARG A 149 -3.01 -0.01 17.80
C ARG A 149 -2.06 1.12 17.40
N GLU A 150 -1.05 0.85 16.58
CA GLU A 150 -0.15 1.89 16.09
C GLU A 150 -0.88 2.88 15.17
N PHE A 151 -1.79 2.41 14.31
CA PHE A 151 -2.66 3.30 13.53
C PHE A 151 -3.57 4.15 14.42
N LEU A 152 -4.23 3.56 15.42
CA LEU A 152 -5.10 4.29 16.34
C LEU A 152 -4.35 5.35 17.13
N ALA A 153 -3.13 5.05 17.58
CA ALA A 153 -2.28 6.00 18.27
C ALA A 153 -1.91 7.20 17.37
N GLU A 154 -1.56 6.94 16.11
CA GLU A 154 -1.21 7.98 15.15
C GLU A 154 -2.43 8.82 14.73
N ILE A 155 -3.60 8.21 14.54
CA ILE A 155 -4.86 8.92 14.28
C ILE A 155 -5.19 9.84 15.45
N SER A 156 -5.10 9.34 16.68
CA SER A 156 -5.35 10.14 17.88
C SER A 156 -4.37 11.33 18.03
N ALA A 157 -3.11 11.14 17.63
CA ALA A 157 -2.12 12.22 17.64
C ALA A 157 -2.42 13.34 16.61
N ARG A 158 -2.96 12.98 15.45
CA ARG A 158 -3.31 13.92 14.38
C ARG A 158 -4.66 14.58 14.56
N ALA A 159 -5.62 13.83 15.04
CA ALA A 159 -7.00 14.25 15.24
C ALA A 159 -7.46 13.87 16.65
N PRO A 160 -7.08 14.63 17.70
CA PRO A 160 -7.33 14.27 19.10
C PRO A 160 -8.80 14.07 19.45
N ASN A 161 -9.70 14.71 18.70
CA ASN A 161 -11.15 14.59 18.89
C ASN A 161 -11.77 13.42 18.08
N SER A 162 -10.98 12.77 17.22
CA SER A 162 -11.43 11.65 16.42
C SER A 162 -11.13 10.33 17.11
N ARG A 163 -12.10 9.42 17.04
CA ARG A 163 -11.96 8.05 17.54
C ARG A 163 -12.81 7.10 16.71
N VAL A 164 -12.44 5.84 16.69
CA VAL A 164 -13.32 4.79 16.16
C VAL A 164 -14.45 4.57 17.17
N LEU A 165 -15.67 4.73 16.73
CA LEU A 165 -16.87 4.48 17.55
C LEU A 165 -17.15 2.97 17.58
N ARG A 166 -17.12 2.38 18.76
CA ARG A 166 -17.27 0.95 19.03
C ARG A 166 -18.11 0.69 20.28
N PRO A 167 -18.95 -0.34 20.33
CA PRO A 167 -19.48 -1.05 19.15
C PRO A 167 -20.55 -0.18 18.46
N LEU A 168 -20.46 -0.09 17.13
CA LEU A 168 -21.46 0.59 16.32
C LEU A 168 -21.62 -0.16 15.00
N GLU A 169 -22.82 -0.69 14.77
CA GLU A 169 -23.14 -1.53 13.63
C GLU A 169 -23.69 -0.69 12.47
N PHE A 170 -23.17 -0.91 11.26
CA PHE A 170 -23.79 -0.38 10.03
C PHE A 170 -24.96 -1.28 9.64
N ILE A 171 -26.12 -0.67 9.35
CA ILE A 171 -27.36 -1.38 9.00
C ILE A 171 -27.68 -1.25 7.51
N SER A 172 -27.72 -0.02 7.02
CA SER A 172 -28.09 0.24 5.63
C SER A 172 -27.62 1.61 5.18
N CYS A 173 -27.64 1.83 3.88
CA CYS A 173 -27.48 3.17 3.32
C CYS A 173 -28.44 3.39 2.15
N SER A 174 -28.75 4.66 1.92
CA SER A 174 -29.43 5.15 0.72
C SER A 174 -28.59 6.25 0.08
N HIS A 175 -28.65 6.34 -1.24
CA HIS A 175 -27.98 7.38 -2.00
C HIS A 175 -29.03 8.18 -2.76
N LYS A 176 -29.14 9.49 -2.45
CA LYS A 176 -30.00 10.41 -3.17
C LYS A 176 -29.34 10.80 -4.48
N THR A 177 -29.97 10.43 -5.59
CA THR A 177 -29.50 10.84 -6.92
C THR A 177 -29.83 12.31 -7.18
N SER A 178 -29.07 12.95 -8.06
CA SER A 178 -29.12 14.40 -8.36
C SER A 178 -30.46 14.95 -8.86
N SER A 179 -31.47 14.12 -9.06
CA SER A 179 -32.86 14.54 -9.40
C SER A 179 -33.69 14.92 -8.18
N GLU A 180 -33.23 14.57 -6.98
CA GLU A 180 -33.80 15.01 -5.72
C GLU A 180 -33.07 16.28 -5.23
N GLU A 181 -33.56 16.94 -4.18
CA GLU A 181 -33.00 18.21 -3.70
C GLU A 181 -31.47 18.19 -3.62
N PRO A 182 -30.74 19.18 -4.20
CA PRO A 182 -29.30 19.26 -4.13
C PRO A 182 -28.84 19.23 -2.67
N THR A 183 -27.99 18.28 -2.33
CA THR A 183 -27.40 18.17 -0.99
C THR A 183 -25.91 17.91 -1.07
N ASP A 184 -25.15 18.56 -0.19
CA ASP A 184 -23.71 18.32 -0.05
C ASP A 184 -23.41 16.92 0.52
N TYR A 185 -24.39 16.29 1.20
CA TYR A 185 -24.27 14.99 1.85
C TYR A 185 -25.32 14.01 1.30
N PRO A 186 -25.10 13.46 0.09
CA PRO A 186 -26.13 12.69 -0.63
C PRO A 186 -26.30 11.26 -0.11
N ILE A 187 -25.40 10.76 0.75
CA ILE A 187 -25.53 9.42 1.32
C ILE A 187 -26.10 9.55 2.73
N GLU A 188 -27.14 8.79 3.00
CA GLU A 188 -27.69 8.59 4.33
C GLU A 188 -27.43 7.15 4.79
N ALA A 189 -26.70 6.98 5.88
CA ALA A 189 -26.38 5.70 6.47
C ALA A 189 -27.09 5.52 7.80
N ILE A 190 -27.69 4.38 8.03
CA ILE A 190 -28.30 3.99 9.31
C ILE A 190 -27.30 3.13 10.08
N VAL A 191 -27.04 3.53 11.31
CA VAL A 191 -26.16 2.80 12.24
C VAL A 191 -26.92 2.46 13.51
N ARG A 192 -26.55 1.36 14.18
CA ARG A 192 -27.18 0.86 15.39
C ARG A 192 -26.17 0.74 16.52
N ALA A 193 -26.48 1.34 17.67
CA ALA A 193 -25.71 1.18 18.90
C ALA A 193 -26.04 -0.14 19.62
N GLU A 194 -25.24 -0.50 20.62
CA GLU A 194 -25.40 -1.75 21.39
C GLU A 194 -26.75 -1.84 22.11
N ASP A 195 -27.31 -0.71 22.51
CA ASP A 195 -28.64 -0.62 23.16
C ASP A 195 -29.81 -0.77 22.17
N GLY A 196 -29.52 -0.97 20.86
CA GLY A 196 -30.51 -1.07 19.80
C GLY A 196 -30.96 0.27 19.20
N THR A 197 -30.47 1.39 19.70
CA THR A 197 -30.79 2.73 19.17
C THR A 197 -30.23 2.91 17.78
N GLU A 198 -31.09 3.26 16.82
CA GLU A 198 -30.69 3.59 15.45
C GLU A 198 -30.52 5.10 15.28
N LYS A 199 -29.52 5.49 14.49
CA LYS A 199 -29.23 6.88 14.11
C LYS A 199 -28.93 6.98 12.63
N SER A 200 -29.32 8.10 12.01
CA SER A 200 -28.99 8.46 10.65
C SER A 200 -27.74 9.34 10.64
N ILE A 201 -26.80 9.04 9.72
CA ILE A 201 -25.58 9.79 9.45
C ILE A 201 -25.58 10.16 7.98
N ARG A 202 -25.44 11.45 7.66
CA ARG A 202 -25.31 11.92 6.29
C ARG A 202 -23.85 12.17 5.95
N THR A 203 -23.41 11.70 4.77
CA THR A 203 -22.01 11.79 4.37
C THR A 203 -21.85 12.05 2.87
N LYS A 204 -20.71 12.62 2.48
CA LYS A 204 -20.32 12.77 1.07
C LYS A 204 -19.84 11.46 0.48
N TYR A 205 -19.08 10.67 1.28
CA TYR A 205 -18.53 9.38 0.89
C TYR A 205 -18.77 8.33 1.97
N LEU A 206 -19.10 7.12 1.54
CA LEU A 206 -19.19 5.93 2.40
C LEU A 206 -18.11 4.93 1.98
N LEU A 207 -17.19 4.62 2.89
CA LEU A 207 -16.14 3.63 2.66
C LEU A 207 -16.45 2.32 3.37
N GLY A 208 -16.68 1.25 2.61
CA GLY A 208 -16.88 -0.11 3.11
C GLY A 208 -15.53 -0.83 3.27
N CYS A 209 -15.03 -0.89 4.52
CA CYS A 209 -13.81 -1.59 4.92
C CYS A 209 -14.11 -2.73 5.91
N ASP A 210 -15.33 -3.24 5.91
CA ASP A 210 -15.95 -4.14 6.88
C ASP A 210 -15.72 -5.64 6.57
N GLY A 211 -14.79 -5.93 5.66
CA GLY A 211 -14.23 -7.25 5.44
C GLY A 211 -15.10 -8.15 4.55
N ALA A 212 -14.74 -9.43 4.47
CA ALA A 212 -15.30 -10.39 3.53
C ALA A 212 -16.82 -10.55 3.60
N LYS A 213 -17.41 -10.32 4.77
CA LYS A 213 -18.87 -10.37 4.99
C LYS A 213 -19.56 -9.02 4.88
N SER A 214 -18.91 -8.03 4.30
CA SER A 214 -19.30 -6.63 4.22
C SER A 214 -20.82 -6.41 4.21
N ASP A 215 -21.31 -5.70 5.21
CA ASP A 215 -22.73 -5.32 5.32
C ASP A 215 -22.99 -4.09 4.45
N VAL A 216 -21.99 -3.22 4.24
CA VAL A 216 -22.09 -2.14 3.24
C VAL A 216 -22.36 -2.74 1.86
N ARG A 217 -21.57 -3.73 1.42
CA ARG A 217 -21.81 -4.39 0.11
C ARG A 217 -23.19 -5.02 0.00
N LYS A 218 -23.64 -5.71 1.04
CA LYS A 218 -24.96 -6.37 1.06
C LYS A 218 -26.10 -5.38 0.99
N SER A 219 -25.99 -4.22 1.64
CA SER A 219 -27.01 -3.19 1.66
C SER A 219 -27.29 -2.57 0.28
N LEU A 220 -26.36 -2.74 -0.68
CA LEU A 220 -26.48 -2.21 -2.04
C LEU A 220 -27.35 -3.06 -2.98
N GLY A 221 -28.09 -4.05 -2.47
CA GLY A 221 -29.08 -4.81 -3.24
C GLY A 221 -28.48 -5.60 -4.43
N GLY A 222 -27.19 -5.92 -4.41
CA GLY A 222 -26.51 -6.68 -5.48
C GLY A 222 -25.85 -5.80 -6.55
N ALA A 223 -25.87 -4.48 -6.44
CA ALA A 223 -25.11 -3.58 -7.34
C ALA A 223 -23.61 -3.90 -7.28
N ILE A 224 -23.09 -4.14 -6.07
CA ILE A 224 -21.75 -4.68 -5.87
C ILE A 224 -21.87 -6.11 -5.30
N ARG A 225 -21.34 -7.09 -6.03
CA ARG A 225 -21.39 -8.51 -5.64
C ARG A 225 -20.01 -9.16 -5.82
N LEU A 226 -19.69 -10.10 -4.94
CA LEU A 226 -18.49 -10.94 -5.09
C LEU A 226 -18.76 -12.09 -6.06
N GLU A 227 -17.88 -12.23 -7.02
CA GLU A 227 -17.86 -13.29 -8.02
C GLU A 227 -16.65 -14.20 -7.77
N GLY A 228 -16.79 -15.51 -7.95
CA GLY A 228 -15.75 -16.51 -7.73
C GLY A 228 -16.19 -17.67 -6.84
N GLU A 229 -15.29 -18.59 -6.60
CA GLU A 229 -15.59 -19.86 -5.95
C GLU A 229 -14.88 -20.02 -4.60
N GLY A 230 -15.49 -20.81 -3.72
CA GLY A 230 -14.85 -21.31 -2.51
C GLY A 230 -14.04 -22.57 -2.82
N THR A 231 -12.83 -22.68 -2.30
CA THR A 231 -12.11 -23.96 -2.36
C THR A 231 -12.61 -24.92 -1.29
N HIS A 232 -12.50 -26.20 -1.55
CA HIS A 232 -12.85 -27.25 -0.56
C HIS A 232 -11.74 -27.49 0.47
N ILE A 233 -10.63 -26.72 0.42
CA ILE A 233 -9.48 -26.91 1.29
C ILE A 233 -9.69 -26.15 2.60
N VAL A 234 -9.59 -26.87 3.70
CA VAL A 234 -9.71 -26.33 5.06
C VAL A 234 -8.34 -26.26 5.70
N TRP A 235 -8.07 -25.15 6.39
CA TRP A 235 -6.82 -24.89 7.08
C TRP A 235 -7.09 -24.60 8.56
N GLY A 236 -6.35 -25.28 9.44
CA GLY A 236 -6.23 -24.91 10.83
C GLY A 236 -5.07 -23.93 10.99
N VAL A 237 -5.29 -22.84 11.71
CA VAL A 237 -4.25 -21.86 12.00
C VAL A 237 -4.14 -21.67 13.50
N MET A 238 -2.93 -21.80 14.04
CA MET A 238 -2.67 -21.66 15.48
C MET A 238 -1.39 -20.88 15.74
N ASP A 239 -1.45 -19.96 16.71
CA ASP A 239 -0.31 -19.27 17.28
C ASP A 239 0.00 -19.91 18.65
N CYS A 240 1.16 -20.51 18.81
CA CYS A 240 1.46 -21.27 20.02
C CYS A 240 2.95 -21.25 20.36
N TRP A 241 3.22 -21.50 21.62
CA TRP A 241 4.55 -21.88 22.07
C TRP A 241 4.83 -23.32 21.66
N VAL A 242 6.02 -23.55 21.13
CA VAL A 242 6.42 -24.91 20.73
C VAL A 242 7.89 -25.15 21.01
N GLN A 243 8.21 -26.34 21.52
CA GLN A 243 9.55 -26.88 21.63
C GLN A 243 9.73 -27.97 20.56
N SER A 244 10.82 -27.90 19.80
CA SER A 244 11.11 -28.81 18.71
C SER A 244 12.60 -28.93 18.46
N ASP A 245 13.01 -30.07 17.93
CA ASP A 245 14.34 -30.32 17.34
C ASP A 245 14.40 -29.96 15.85
N PHE A 246 13.32 -29.41 15.28
CA PHE A 246 13.30 -28.96 13.87
C PHE A 246 14.22 -27.74 13.70
N PRO A 247 15.23 -27.82 12.81
CA PRO A 247 16.31 -26.80 12.78
C PRO A 247 15.87 -25.43 12.28
N ASP A 248 14.81 -25.35 11.44
CA ASP A 248 14.32 -24.10 10.84
C ASP A 248 13.07 -23.53 11.51
N LEU A 249 12.77 -23.92 12.75
CA LEU A 249 11.55 -23.48 13.47
C LEU A 249 11.41 -21.96 13.54
N LYS A 250 12.50 -21.22 13.50
CA LYS A 250 12.53 -19.74 13.54
C LYS A 250 12.66 -19.08 12.17
N LEU A 251 12.53 -19.85 11.10
CA LEU A 251 12.40 -19.36 9.73
C LEU A 251 10.95 -19.49 9.25
N LYS A 252 10.59 -18.73 8.22
CA LYS A 252 9.38 -19.04 7.46
C LYS A 252 9.64 -20.32 6.67
N CYS A 253 8.85 -21.38 6.93
CA CYS A 253 9.01 -22.67 6.27
C CYS A 253 7.76 -23.06 5.50
N LEU A 254 7.97 -23.64 4.33
CA LEU A 254 6.95 -24.27 3.51
C LEU A 254 7.28 -25.76 3.46
N ILE A 255 6.44 -26.56 4.07
CA ILE A 255 6.70 -27.98 4.34
C ILE A 255 5.62 -28.83 3.68
N HIS A 256 6.05 -29.83 2.92
CA HIS A 256 5.17 -30.84 2.33
C HIS A 256 5.49 -32.20 2.92
N SER A 257 4.47 -32.93 3.35
CA SER A 257 4.58 -34.36 3.67
C SER A 257 4.17 -35.18 2.45
N ARG A 258 4.68 -36.42 2.38
CA ARG A 258 4.31 -37.35 1.29
C ARG A 258 2.83 -37.71 1.33
N HIS A 259 2.24 -37.85 2.53
CA HIS A 259 0.89 -38.37 2.74
C HIS A 259 0.00 -37.48 3.62
N ASP A 260 0.61 -36.63 4.44
CA ASP A 260 -0.10 -35.92 5.51
C ASP A 260 -0.44 -34.46 5.17
N GLY A 261 -0.25 -34.04 3.89
CA GLY A 261 -0.54 -32.68 3.45
C GLY A 261 0.58 -31.70 3.68
N SER A 262 0.24 -30.43 3.74
CA SER A 262 1.20 -29.31 3.79
C SER A 262 1.02 -28.46 5.04
N ILE A 263 2.12 -27.85 5.48
CA ILE A 263 2.11 -26.91 6.60
C ILE A 263 3.03 -25.72 6.29
N MET A 264 2.58 -24.51 6.63
CA MET A 264 3.44 -23.34 6.64
C MET A 264 3.73 -22.94 8.08
N VAL A 265 5.00 -22.70 8.37
CA VAL A 265 5.50 -22.27 9.67
C VAL A 265 5.96 -20.84 9.56
N ILE A 266 5.55 -19.99 10.48
CA ILE A 266 5.89 -18.57 10.52
C ILE A 266 6.34 -18.20 11.92
N PRO A 267 7.59 -17.70 12.10
CA PRO A 267 8.03 -17.18 13.38
C PRO A 267 7.23 -15.93 13.76
N ARG A 268 6.89 -15.82 15.03
CA ARG A 268 6.10 -14.69 15.53
C ARG A 268 6.83 -13.97 16.67
N GLU A 269 6.35 -12.76 16.98
CA GLU A 269 6.77 -12.03 18.16
C GLU A 269 6.54 -12.84 19.43
N ASN A 270 7.23 -12.47 20.52
CA ASN A 270 7.17 -13.14 21.82
C ASN A 270 7.51 -14.64 21.77
N ASN A 271 8.39 -15.06 20.84
CA ASN A 271 8.77 -16.44 20.60
C ASN A 271 7.62 -17.40 20.19
N LEU A 272 6.46 -16.91 19.87
CA LEU A 272 5.38 -17.71 19.30
C LEU A 272 5.77 -18.25 17.91
N VAL A 273 5.12 -19.28 17.50
CA VAL A 273 5.17 -19.83 16.14
C VAL A 273 3.75 -19.97 15.61
N ARG A 274 3.52 -19.49 14.41
CA ARG A 274 2.26 -19.71 13.71
C ARG A 274 2.38 -20.89 12.77
N PHE A 275 1.41 -21.77 12.87
CA PHE A 275 1.25 -22.92 11.98
C PHE A 275 -0.02 -22.76 11.15
N TYR A 276 0.10 -22.86 9.82
CA TYR A 276 -1.01 -23.06 8.92
C TYR A 276 -1.00 -24.53 8.50
N VAL A 277 -1.90 -25.32 9.04
CA VAL A 277 -1.96 -26.78 8.87
C VAL A 277 -3.08 -27.13 7.89
N GLN A 278 -2.74 -27.78 6.79
CA GLN A 278 -3.74 -28.34 5.87
C GLN A 278 -4.47 -29.49 6.55
N LEU A 279 -5.78 -29.42 6.60
CA LEU A 279 -6.61 -30.49 7.17
C LEU A 279 -7.11 -31.37 6.03
N LEU A 280 -6.70 -32.65 6.07
CA LEU A 280 -7.10 -33.65 5.11
C LEU A 280 -8.33 -34.39 5.65
N ASN A 281 -9.49 -34.17 5.02
CA ASN A 281 -10.71 -34.89 5.33
C ASN A 281 -11.44 -35.26 4.02
N GLU A 282 -12.03 -36.43 3.96
CA GLU A 282 -12.84 -36.89 2.82
C GLU A 282 -14.08 -36.02 2.62
N ASP A 283 -14.60 -35.39 3.69
CA ASP A 283 -15.71 -34.44 3.65
C ASP A 283 -15.27 -33.07 4.19
N SER A 284 -14.92 -32.16 3.27
CA SER A 284 -14.45 -30.82 3.58
C SER A 284 -15.48 -29.93 4.30
N GLN A 285 -16.78 -30.19 4.13
CA GLN A 285 -17.82 -29.46 4.86
C GLN A 285 -17.85 -29.90 6.32
N CYS A 286 -17.66 -31.18 6.59
CA CYS A 286 -17.59 -31.72 7.95
C CYS A 286 -16.31 -31.22 8.68
N ALA A 287 -15.17 -31.17 8.00
CA ALA A 287 -13.89 -30.74 8.56
C ALA A 287 -13.94 -29.33 9.19
N LYS A 288 -14.67 -28.41 8.57
CA LYS A 288 -14.81 -27.02 9.08
C LYS A 288 -15.48 -26.96 10.45
N TYR A 289 -16.39 -27.86 10.73
CA TYR A 289 -17.18 -27.87 11.97
C TYR A 289 -16.64 -28.84 13.03
N THR A 290 -15.81 -29.80 12.64
CA THR A 290 -15.30 -30.86 13.53
C THR A 290 -13.84 -30.68 13.90
N ALA A 291 -13.07 -29.84 13.16
CA ALA A 291 -11.67 -29.62 13.45
C ALA A 291 -11.48 -28.85 14.76
N THR A 292 -10.60 -29.36 15.61
CA THR A 292 -10.22 -28.79 16.89
C THR A 292 -8.75 -28.42 16.91
N LEU A 293 -8.31 -27.65 17.92
CA LEU A 293 -6.90 -27.37 18.15
C LEU A 293 -6.09 -28.68 18.23
N ALA A 294 -6.60 -29.66 18.97
CA ALA A 294 -5.91 -30.95 19.14
C ALA A 294 -5.73 -31.69 17.82
N THR A 295 -6.76 -31.70 16.96
CA THR A 295 -6.65 -32.33 15.63
C THR A 295 -5.62 -31.62 14.75
N CYS A 296 -5.52 -30.30 14.82
CA CYS A 296 -4.51 -29.53 14.09
C CYS A 296 -3.09 -29.79 14.61
N GLN A 297 -2.92 -29.90 15.93
CA GLN A 297 -1.62 -30.22 16.56
C GLN A 297 -1.17 -31.64 16.17
N GLU A 298 -2.07 -32.62 16.19
CA GLU A 298 -1.73 -33.99 15.77
C GLU A 298 -1.39 -34.07 14.27
N GLN A 299 -2.10 -33.34 13.43
CA GLN A 299 -1.78 -33.27 12.01
C GLN A 299 -0.41 -32.60 11.77
N ALA A 300 -0.09 -31.54 12.51
CA ALA A 300 1.22 -30.90 12.46
C ALA A 300 2.36 -31.88 12.85
N LYS A 301 2.17 -32.68 13.90
CA LYS A 301 3.16 -33.69 14.33
C LYS A 301 3.42 -34.73 13.23
N LYS A 302 2.38 -35.19 12.51
CA LYS A 302 2.54 -36.12 11.38
C LYS A 302 3.36 -35.51 10.24
N ILE A 303 3.07 -34.24 9.87
CA ILE A 303 3.78 -33.55 8.79
C ILE A 303 5.25 -33.34 9.15
N PHE A 304 5.56 -33.08 10.43
CA PHE A 304 6.92 -32.81 10.89
C PHE A 304 7.80 -34.04 11.08
N TYR A 305 7.21 -35.25 11.01
CA TYR A 305 8.00 -36.46 11.19
C TYR A 305 9.22 -36.50 10.24
N PRO A 306 10.46 -36.75 10.71
CA PRO A 306 10.82 -37.37 12.01
C PRO A 306 11.05 -36.40 13.17
N TYR A 307 10.90 -35.09 12.96
CA TYR A 307 11.11 -34.10 14.02
C TYR A 307 9.96 -34.11 15.03
N THR A 308 10.28 -33.73 16.26
CA THR A 308 9.31 -33.70 17.37
C THR A 308 8.70 -32.30 17.54
N LEU A 309 7.41 -32.23 17.83
CA LEU A 309 6.71 -31.01 18.23
C LEU A 309 6.07 -31.21 19.61
N LYS A 310 6.47 -30.38 20.58
CA LYS A 310 5.81 -30.30 21.89
C LYS A 310 5.14 -28.95 22.00
N PHE A 311 3.81 -28.93 21.89
CA PHE A 311 3.01 -27.73 21.98
C PHE A 311 2.83 -27.28 23.42
N GLY A 312 3.05 -26.01 23.69
CA GLY A 312 2.70 -25.33 24.94
C GLY A 312 1.40 -24.54 24.79
N ASP A 313 1.33 -23.39 25.46
CA ASP A 313 0.16 -22.52 25.42
C ASP A 313 -0.13 -22.03 24.01
N THR A 314 -1.41 -21.99 23.68
CA THR A 314 -1.93 -21.49 22.40
C THR A 314 -2.59 -20.14 22.63
N ASP A 315 -2.02 -19.10 22.04
CA ASP A 315 -2.53 -17.74 22.13
C ASP A 315 -3.76 -17.53 21.24
N TRP A 316 -3.80 -18.21 20.09
CA TRP A 316 -4.89 -18.10 19.14
C TRP A 316 -5.04 -19.33 18.26
N PHE A 317 -6.31 -19.64 17.93
CA PHE A 317 -6.68 -20.73 17.02
C PHE A 317 -7.88 -20.35 16.18
N SER A 318 -7.87 -20.75 14.90
CA SER A 318 -9.01 -20.58 13.98
C SER A 318 -8.97 -21.59 12.84
N ILE A 319 -10.14 -21.84 12.28
CA ILE A 319 -10.32 -22.67 11.08
C ILE A 319 -10.71 -21.78 9.91
N TYR A 320 -9.99 -21.91 8.81
CA TYR A 320 -10.23 -21.16 7.58
C TYR A 320 -10.63 -22.09 6.43
N GLN A 321 -11.67 -21.72 5.75
CA GLN A 321 -11.98 -22.23 4.42
C GLN A 321 -11.67 -21.12 3.42
N ILE A 322 -10.82 -21.42 2.44
CA ILE A 322 -10.34 -20.45 1.46
C ILE A 322 -11.42 -20.25 0.40
N GLY A 323 -11.68 -18.99 0.06
CA GLY A 323 -12.49 -18.61 -1.08
C GLY A 323 -11.77 -17.52 -1.87
N GLN A 324 -11.74 -17.68 -3.19
CA GLN A 324 -11.20 -16.65 -4.09
C GLN A 324 -12.39 -15.96 -4.75
N ARG A 325 -12.58 -14.69 -4.41
CA ARG A 325 -13.70 -13.90 -4.91
C ARG A 325 -13.27 -12.47 -5.16
N LEU A 326 -13.78 -11.90 -6.24
CA LEU A 326 -13.54 -10.53 -6.65
C LEU A 326 -14.87 -9.82 -6.89
N ALA A 327 -14.99 -8.57 -6.47
CA ALA A 327 -16.17 -7.78 -6.75
C ALA A 327 -16.25 -7.40 -8.24
N ASN A 328 -17.48 -7.40 -8.77
CA ASN A 328 -17.75 -6.94 -10.14
C ASN A 328 -17.39 -5.47 -10.35
N THR A 329 -17.57 -4.64 -9.33
CA THR A 329 -17.15 -3.24 -9.27
C THR A 329 -16.77 -2.86 -7.83
N TYR A 330 -15.97 -1.80 -7.65
CA TYR A 330 -15.49 -1.31 -6.35
C TYR A 330 -16.23 -0.06 -5.88
N THR A 331 -16.96 0.58 -6.77
CA THR A 331 -17.60 1.86 -6.48
C THR A 331 -19.01 1.93 -7.04
N LEU A 332 -19.87 2.67 -6.35
CA LEU A 332 -21.18 3.09 -6.82
C LEU A 332 -21.21 4.62 -6.83
N ASP A 333 -21.43 5.20 -8.02
CA ASP A 333 -21.51 6.65 -8.27
C ASP A 333 -20.30 7.46 -7.78
N GLY A 334 -19.13 6.80 -7.61
CA GLY A 334 -17.92 7.41 -7.09
C GLY A 334 -18.06 7.97 -5.67
N ARG A 335 -19.07 7.51 -4.90
CA ARG A 335 -19.37 7.97 -3.54
C ARG A 335 -19.46 6.86 -2.52
N ILE A 336 -20.04 5.72 -2.87
CA ILE A 336 -20.00 4.51 -2.04
C ILE A 336 -18.89 3.64 -2.60
N ILE A 337 -17.82 3.46 -1.83
CA ILE A 337 -16.59 2.85 -2.31
C ILE A 337 -16.17 1.76 -1.33
N LEU A 338 -15.79 0.61 -1.85
CA LEU A 338 -15.36 -0.53 -1.04
C LEU A 338 -13.88 -0.83 -1.29
N GLY A 339 -13.22 -1.44 -0.30
CA GLY A 339 -11.83 -1.87 -0.44
C GLY A 339 -11.44 -2.98 0.53
N GLY A 340 -10.29 -3.59 0.26
CA GLY A 340 -9.80 -4.74 0.99
C GLY A 340 -10.70 -5.96 0.85
N ASP A 341 -10.85 -6.74 1.91
CA ASP A 341 -11.64 -7.98 1.90
C ASP A 341 -13.13 -7.75 1.55
N ALA A 342 -13.62 -6.51 1.60
CA ALA A 342 -14.98 -6.19 1.17
C ALA A 342 -15.16 -6.37 -0.35
N VAL A 343 -14.11 -6.28 -1.15
CA VAL A 343 -14.13 -6.41 -2.62
C VAL A 343 -13.29 -7.55 -3.17
N HIS A 344 -12.29 -8.06 -2.44
CA HIS A 344 -11.50 -9.22 -2.86
C HIS A 344 -11.16 -10.12 -1.67
N THR A 345 -11.38 -11.40 -1.84
CA THR A 345 -10.98 -12.43 -0.87
C THR A 345 -10.11 -13.46 -1.55
N HIS A 346 -9.05 -13.88 -0.90
CA HIS A 346 -8.08 -14.84 -1.42
C HIS A 346 -7.45 -15.65 -0.28
N SER A 347 -6.53 -16.57 -0.61
CA SER A 347 -5.88 -17.39 0.41
C SER A 347 -4.90 -16.57 1.27
N PRO A 348 -4.72 -16.92 2.55
CA PRO A 348 -3.74 -16.26 3.41
C PRO A 348 -2.29 -16.64 3.09
N LYS A 349 -2.06 -17.63 2.23
CA LYS A 349 -0.76 -18.28 2.00
C LYS A 349 0.32 -17.34 1.48
N ALA A 350 -0.06 -16.43 0.58
CA ALA A 350 0.85 -15.45 0.01
C ALA A 350 1.14 -14.26 0.94
N GLY A 351 0.37 -14.09 2.03
CA GLY A 351 0.53 -12.97 2.96
C GLY A 351 0.23 -11.61 2.35
N GLN A 352 -0.66 -11.54 1.34
CA GLN A 352 -0.93 -10.31 0.57
C GLN A 352 -2.15 -9.53 1.04
N GLY A 353 -3.16 -10.19 1.65
CA GLY A 353 -4.46 -9.59 1.90
C GLY A 353 -4.42 -8.26 2.64
N MET A 354 -3.80 -8.22 3.80
CA MET A 354 -3.68 -7.00 4.59
C MET A 354 -2.92 -5.90 3.84
N ASN A 355 -1.87 -6.26 3.10
CA ASN A 355 -1.05 -5.31 2.34
C ASN A 355 -1.85 -4.64 1.23
N ILE A 356 -2.50 -5.44 0.38
CA ILE A 356 -3.33 -4.92 -0.72
C ILE A 356 -4.50 -4.11 -0.15
N SER A 357 -5.15 -4.58 0.92
CA SER A 357 -6.23 -3.84 1.59
C SER A 357 -5.81 -2.46 2.09
N MET A 358 -4.63 -2.34 2.70
CA MET A 358 -4.08 -1.03 3.11
C MET A 358 -3.74 -0.16 1.90
N LEU A 359 -3.14 -0.73 0.86
CA LEU A 359 -2.76 -0.01 -0.35
C LEU A 359 -3.98 0.43 -1.19
N ASP A 360 -5.11 -0.29 -1.15
CA ASP A 360 -6.36 0.15 -1.75
C ASP A 360 -6.81 1.49 -1.15
N MET A 361 -6.88 1.53 0.17
CA MET A 361 -7.34 2.73 0.87
C MET A 361 -6.33 3.87 0.81
N PHE A 362 -5.04 3.56 0.78
CA PHE A 362 -4.00 4.54 0.55
C PHE A 362 -4.13 5.19 -0.85
N SER A 363 -4.37 4.39 -1.89
CA SER A 363 -4.62 4.88 -3.25
C SER A 363 -5.91 5.69 -3.35
N LEU A 364 -6.96 5.33 -2.61
CA LEU A 364 -8.25 6.02 -2.63
C LEU A 364 -8.19 7.38 -1.92
N ALA A 365 -7.53 7.43 -0.77
CA ALA A 365 -7.61 8.59 0.13
C ALA A 365 -7.12 9.89 -0.53
N TRP A 366 -6.01 9.88 -1.28
CA TRP A 366 -5.54 11.07 -1.97
C TRP A 366 -6.43 11.48 -3.15
N LYS A 367 -7.14 10.52 -3.76
CA LYS A 367 -8.11 10.77 -4.83
C LYS A 367 -9.34 11.49 -4.28
N ILE A 368 -9.86 11.06 -3.13
CA ILE A 368 -10.93 11.77 -2.42
C ILE A 368 -10.47 13.19 -2.07
N ASN A 369 -9.26 13.34 -1.52
CA ASN A 369 -8.70 14.65 -1.20
C ASN A 369 -8.62 15.59 -2.41
N LEU A 370 -8.23 15.07 -3.58
CA LEU A 370 -8.15 15.85 -4.80
C LEU A 370 -9.54 16.36 -5.25
N VAL A 371 -10.57 15.52 -5.14
CA VAL A 371 -11.96 15.89 -5.45
C VAL A 371 -12.50 16.89 -4.45
N GLU A 372 -12.33 16.68 -3.15
CA GLU A 372 -12.86 17.55 -2.10
C GLU A 372 -12.19 18.93 -2.06
N LYS A 373 -10.97 19.04 -2.58
CA LYS A 373 -10.32 20.33 -2.86
C LYS A 373 -10.91 21.05 -4.08
N GLY A 374 -11.86 20.47 -4.78
CA GLY A 374 -12.43 21.01 -6.01
C GLY A 374 -11.44 21.04 -7.18
N LEU A 375 -10.41 20.20 -7.16
CA LEU A 375 -9.35 20.21 -8.16
C LEU A 375 -9.66 19.28 -9.34
N GLY A 376 -10.42 18.22 -9.13
CA GLY A 376 -10.67 17.25 -10.18
C GLY A 376 -12.11 16.75 -10.22
N LYS A 377 -12.54 16.29 -11.38
CA LYS A 377 -13.87 15.70 -11.59
C LYS A 377 -13.96 14.36 -10.89
N ARG A 378 -14.91 14.23 -9.97
CA ARG A 378 -15.07 13.02 -9.15
C ARG A 378 -15.18 11.75 -10.00
N GLU A 379 -16.03 11.78 -11.02
CA GLU A 379 -16.28 10.61 -11.87
C GLU A 379 -14.99 10.09 -12.50
N THR A 380 -14.22 10.98 -13.13
CA THR A 380 -12.94 10.66 -13.77
C THR A 380 -11.91 10.13 -12.78
N ILE A 381 -11.83 10.77 -11.59
CA ILE A 381 -10.82 10.40 -10.59
C ILE A 381 -11.16 9.08 -9.93
N MET A 382 -12.44 8.85 -9.55
CA MET A 382 -12.85 7.62 -8.86
C MET A 382 -12.81 6.39 -9.78
N GLU A 383 -13.03 6.57 -11.09
CA GLU A 383 -12.85 5.51 -12.08
C GLU A 383 -11.43 4.96 -12.06
N THR A 384 -10.40 5.82 -11.88
CA THR A 384 -9.00 5.37 -11.82
C THR A 384 -8.74 4.48 -10.60
N TYR A 385 -9.47 4.65 -9.49
CA TYR A 385 -9.34 3.79 -8.32
C TYR A 385 -9.69 2.34 -8.67
N GLU A 386 -10.84 2.14 -9.30
CA GLU A 386 -11.28 0.80 -9.69
C GLU A 386 -10.34 0.18 -10.74
N GLN A 387 -10.00 0.93 -11.80
CA GLN A 387 -9.10 0.45 -12.86
C GLN A 387 -7.77 -0.06 -12.30
N GLU A 388 -7.17 0.70 -11.38
CA GLU A 388 -5.86 0.39 -10.80
C GLU A 388 -5.96 -0.76 -9.77
N ARG A 389 -6.86 -0.64 -8.79
CA ARG A 389 -6.85 -1.56 -7.65
C ARG A 389 -7.53 -2.90 -7.95
N ARG A 390 -8.54 -2.87 -8.80
CA ARG A 390 -9.17 -4.12 -9.27
C ARG A 390 -8.22 -4.91 -10.18
N GLY A 391 -7.40 -4.22 -11.00
CA GLY A 391 -6.34 -4.86 -11.80
C GLY A 391 -5.33 -5.61 -10.91
N VAL A 392 -4.84 -4.97 -9.85
CA VAL A 392 -3.92 -5.60 -8.87
C VAL A 392 -4.57 -6.81 -8.19
N ALA A 393 -5.86 -6.72 -7.85
CA ALA A 393 -6.57 -7.84 -7.24
C ALA A 393 -6.78 -9.00 -8.22
N GLN A 394 -6.99 -8.74 -9.51
CA GLN A 394 -7.05 -9.77 -10.55
C GLN A 394 -5.72 -10.51 -10.69
N GLU A 395 -4.60 -9.78 -10.72
CA GLU A 395 -3.26 -10.38 -10.75
C GLU A 395 -3.00 -11.23 -9.50
N LEU A 396 -3.41 -10.73 -8.31
CA LEU A 396 -3.34 -11.51 -7.08
C LEU A 396 -4.14 -12.81 -7.16
N MET A 397 -5.38 -12.77 -7.70
CA MET A 397 -6.21 -13.97 -7.83
C MET A 397 -5.57 -15.00 -8.76
N ALA A 398 -5.01 -14.56 -9.89
CA ALA A 398 -4.31 -15.43 -10.82
C ALA A 398 -3.10 -16.11 -10.17
N PHE A 399 -2.25 -15.32 -9.49
CA PHE A 399 -1.11 -15.84 -8.75
C PHE A 399 -1.53 -16.80 -7.62
N ASP A 400 -2.50 -16.41 -6.78
CA ASP A 400 -2.93 -17.20 -5.62
C ASP A 400 -3.58 -18.53 -6.05
N ALA A 401 -4.26 -18.58 -7.19
CA ALA A 401 -4.83 -19.80 -7.73
C ALA A 401 -3.73 -20.84 -8.05
N GLU A 402 -2.68 -20.45 -8.78
CA GLU A 402 -1.55 -21.33 -9.10
C GLU A 402 -0.75 -21.69 -7.85
N TYR A 403 -0.43 -20.71 -7.01
CA TYR A 403 0.32 -20.89 -5.77
C TYR A 403 -0.40 -21.84 -4.81
N SER A 404 -1.70 -21.65 -4.61
CA SER A 404 -2.52 -22.49 -3.73
C SER A 404 -2.65 -23.91 -4.26
N LYS A 405 -2.78 -24.09 -5.57
CA LYS A 405 -2.81 -25.41 -6.21
C LYS A 405 -1.51 -26.17 -5.99
N LEU A 406 -0.37 -25.53 -6.25
CA LEU A 406 0.96 -26.15 -6.07
C LEU A 406 1.25 -26.44 -4.60
N PHE A 407 0.88 -25.56 -3.67
CA PHE A 407 1.11 -25.77 -2.25
C PHE A 407 0.20 -26.83 -1.62
N SER A 408 -1.04 -26.98 -2.08
CA SER A 408 -2.03 -27.89 -1.48
C SER A 408 -2.19 -29.21 -2.24
N GLY A 409 -1.61 -29.35 -3.42
CA GLY A 409 -1.89 -30.44 -4.37
C GLY A 409 -1.36 -31.81 -3.98
N ARG A 410 -0.54 -31.91 -2.92
CA ARG A 410 -0.06 -33.19 -2.39
C ARG A 410 -0.96 -33.62 -1.24
N GLY A 411 -1.68 -34.73 -1.42
CA GLY A 411 -2.43 -35.40 -0.36
C GLY A 411 -3.93 -35.16 -0.31
N ALA A 412 -4.54 -34.37 -1.19
CA ALA A 412 -6.00 -34.26 -1.28
C ALA A 412 -6.54 -34.92 -2.55
N SER A 413 -7.35 -35.94 -2.41
CA SER A 413 -8.23 -36.40 -3.50
C SER A 413 -9.26 -35.29 -3.73
N VAL A 414 -9.05 -34.46 -4.73
CA VAL A 414 -10.02 -33.45 -5.11
C VAL A 414 -11.22 -34.12 -5.77
N LYS A 415 -12.39 -34.10 -5.13
CA LYS A 415 -13.65 -34.48 -5.77
C LYS A 415 -13.83 -33.61 -7.02
N GLY A 416 -13.77 -34.21 -8.19
CA GLY A 416 -13.91 -33.54 -9.49
C GLY A 416 -12.72 -33.68 -10.42
N LEU A 417 -11.56 -34.14 -9.96
CA LEU A 417 -10.51 -34.63 -10.83
C LEU A 417 -10.79 -36.08 -11.20
N ASP A 418 -10.77 -36.35 -12.49
CA ASP A 418 -10.98 -37.66 -13.05
C ASP A 418 -10.13 -38.73 -12.30
N LYS A 419 -10.73 -39.83 -11.84
CA LYS A 419 -10.04 -40.87 -11.07
C LYS A 419 -8.83 -41.46 -11.79
N THR A 420 -8.72 -41.26 -13.09
CA THR A 420 -7.58 -41.65 -13.94
C THR A 420 -6.35 -40.75 -13.71
N GLN A 421 -6.52 -39.52 -13.28
CA GLN A 421 -5.39 -38.64 -12.94
C GLN A 421 -4.92 -38.77 -11.49
N ALA A 422 -5.82 -39.20 -10.57
CA ALA A 422 -5.46 -39.47 -9.18
C ALA A 422 -4.64 -40.77 -9.03
N ALA A 423 -4.77 -41.73 -9.93
CA ALA A 423 -4.00 -42.99 -9.94
C ALA A 423 -2.52 -42.80 -10.37
N ASN A 424 -2.21 -41.72 -11.08
CA ASN A 424 -0.85 -41.41 -11.56
C ASN A 424 -0.12 -40.40 -10.66
N GLY A 425 -0.42 -40.38 -9.33
CA GLY A 425 0.25 -39.54 -8.35
C GLY A 425 0.59 -38.17 -8.95
N PHE A 426 -0.25 -37.15 -8.77
CA PHE A 426 0.09 -35.80 -9.16
C PHE A 426 1.28 -35.36 -8.28
N GLU A 427 2.47 -35.75 -8.68
CA GLU A 427 3.71 -35.23 -8.12
C GLU A 427 3.80 -33.75 -8.54
N VAL A 428 3.34 -32.87 -7.65
CA VAL A 428 3.68 -31.46 -7.81
C VAL A 428 5.17 -31.38 -7.72
N ASP A 429 5.81 -30.98 -8.80
CA ASP A 429 7.24 -30.76 -8.84
C ASP A 429 7.62 -29.67 -7.82
N PRO A 430 8.35 -29.99 -6.72
CA PRO A 430 8.78 -28.99 -5.75
C PRO A 430 9.54 -27.85 -6.41
N GLN A 431 10.27 -28.17 -7.49
CA GLN A 431 11.05 -27.19 -8.24
C GLN A 431 10.12 -26.15 -8.88
N ARG A 432 8.99 -26.58 -9.47
CA ARG A 432 7.99 -25.67 -10.04
C ARG A 432 7.40 -24.72 -9.00
N PHE A 433 7.16 -25.19 -7.77
CA PHE A 433 6.67 -24.35 -6.68
C PHE A 433 7.70 -23.29 -6.27
N ILE A 434 8.97 -23.67 -6.14
CA ILE A 434 10.07 -22.75 -5.82
C ILE A 434 10.26 -21.72 -6.94
N GLU A 435 10.17 -22.14 -8.20
CA GLU A 435 10.25 -21.27 -9.37
C GLU A 435 9.10 -20.24 -9.37
N LEU A 436 7.86 -20.68 -9.16
CA LEU A 436 6.70 -19.79 -9.06
C LEU A 436 6.89 -18.75 -7.95
N PHE A 437 7.37 -19.18 -6.78
CA PHE A 437 7.68 -18.27 -5.67
C PHE A 437 8.69 -17.20 -6.07
N LYS A 438 9.79 -17.60 -6.72
CA LYS A 438 10.86 -16.69 -7.16
C LYS A 438 10.40 -15.76 -8.28
N GLN A 439 9.67 -16.26 -9.27
CA GLN A 439 9.17 -15.48 -10.41
C GLN A 439 8.22 -14.37 -9.96
N ASN A 440 7.40 -14.64 -8.94
CA ASN A 440 6.43 -13.67 -8.42
C ASN A 440 6.97 -12.82 -7.26
N ALA A 441 8.25 -12.90 -6.94
CA ALA A 441 8.82 -12.17 -5.81
C ALA A 441 8.65 -10.65 -5.92
N TYR A 442 8.73 -10.08 -7.12
CA TYR A 442 8.52 -8.65 -7.36
C TYR A 442 7.08 -8.24 -7.05
N PHE A 443 6.10 -8.99 -7.55
CA PHE A 443 4.69 -8.78 -7.25
C PHE A 443 4.39 -8.98 -5.75
N THR A 444 4.85 -10.08 -5.16
CA THR A 444 4.58 -10.41 -3.75
C THR A 444 5.28 -9.49 -2.75
N SER A 445 6.35 -8.79 -3.14
CA SER A 445 6.92 -7.70 -2.34
C SER A 445 6.04 -6.44 -2.29
N GLY A 446 4.99 -6.37 -3.13
CA GLY A 446 4.13 -5.22 -3.34
C GLY A 446 4.73 -4.16 -4.27
N CYS A 447 5.96 -4.37 -4.79
CA CYS A 447 6.65 -3.42 -5.67
C CYS A 447 6.31 -3.61 -7.14
N GLY A 448 5.79 -4.78 -7.53
CA GLY A 448 5.57 -5.16 -8.93
C GLY A 448 4.21 -4.75 -9.50
N ALA A 449 3.35 -4.07 -8.75
CA ALA A 449 2.09 -3.58 -9.28
C ALA A 449 2.33 -2.49 -10.34
N VAL A 450 1.76 -2.67 -11.53
CA VAL A 450 1.82 -1.72 -12.64
C VAL A 450 0.41 -1.25 -12.95
N TYR A 451 0.19 0.04 -12.89
CA TYR A 451 -1.13 0.62 -13.17
C TYR A 451 -1.33 0.86 -14.67
N PRO A 452 -2.53 0.59 -15.19
CA PRO A 452 -2.83 0.83 -16.59
C PRO A 452 -2.80 2.33 -16.92
N PRO A 453 -2.65 2.68 -18.22
CA PRO A 453 -2.78 4.06 -18.67
C PRO A 453 -4.12 4.66 -18.28
N ASN A 454 -4.10 5.83 -17.66
CA ASN A 454 -5.25 6.65 -17.31
C ASN A 454 -4.81 8.11 -17.15
N VAL A 455 -5.70 8.98 -16.66
CA VAL A 455 -5.40 10.42 -16.50
C VAL A 455 -4.21 10.71 -15.57
N PHE A 456 -3.82 9.76 -14.71
CA PHE A 456 -2.68 9.87 -13.80
C PHE A 456 -1.44 9.11 -14.27
N ASN A 457 -1.52 8.29 -15.32
CA ASN A 457 -0.46 7.42 -15.80
C ASN A 457 -0.30 7.59 -17.31
N SER A 458 0.50 8.55 -17.74
CA SER A 458 0.72 8.84 -19.15
C SER A 458 1.81 7.94 -19.74
N GLN A 459 1.43 6.90 -20.49
CA GLN A 459 2.37 6.07 -21.24
C GLN A 459 2.40 6.50 -22.72
N ALA A 460 3.60 6.61 -23.31
CA ALA A 460 3.81 7.15 -24.64
C ALA A 460 3.11 6.39 -25.78
N ASN A 461 2.87 5.09 -25.66
CA ASN A 461 2.45 4.24 -26.78
C ASN A 461 1.40 3.19 -26.41
N SER A 462 0.50 3.44 -25.46
CA SER A 462 -0.54 2.48 -25.13
C SER A 462 -1.71 2.54 -26.13
N GLU A 463 -2.07 1.40 -26.72
CA GLU A 463 -3.28 1.28 -27.54
C GLU A 463 -4.52 1.71 -26.73
N GLY A 464 -5.26 2.68 -27.24
CA GLY A 464 -6.51 3.16 -26.65
C GLY A 464 -6.41 4.43 -25.79
N PHE A 465 -5.22 4.81 -25.29
CA PHE A 465 -4.98 6.07 -24.59
C PHE A 465 -3.92 6.87 -25.34
N LYS A 466 -4.34 7.87 -26.09
CA LYS A 466 -3.39 8.82 -26.67
C LYS A 466 -2.88 9.71 -25.58
N SER A 467 -1.66 9.43 -25.07
CA SER A 467 -0.95 10.39 -24.24
C SER A 467 -0.86 11.71 -25.01
N GLN A 468 -1.37 12.78 -24.40
CA GLN A 468 -1.24 14.12 -24.97
C GLN A 468 0.17 14.69 -24.78
N ILE A 469 1.07 13.94 -24.14
CA ILE A 469 2.40 14.37 -23.73
C ILE A 469 3.40 14.01 -24.82
N GLU A 470 3.92 15.02 -25.51
CA GLU A 470 4.79 14.86 -26.69
C GLU A 470 6.27 14.59 -26.34
N CYS A 471 6.69 14.81 -25.09
CA CYS A 471 8.11 14.79 -24.68
C CYS A 471 8.42 13.71 -23.66
N GLN A 472 7.91 12.49 -23.80
CA GLN A 472 8.26 11.39 -22.91
C GLN A 472 9.66 10.86 -23.23
N ILE A 473 10.45 10.64 -22.17
CA ILE A 473 11.77 10.01 -22.24
C ILE A 473 11.59 8.51 -22.09
N ASP A 474 12.08 7.74 -23.04
CA ASP A 474 12.14 6.28 -22.94
C ASP A 474 13.32 5.90 -22.04
N GLY A 475 13.04 5.60 -20.79
CA GLY A 475 14.03 5.34 -19.74
C GLY A 475 13.62 4.19 -18.83
N ARG A 476 14.35 4.06 -17.70
CA ARG A 476 14.07 3.02 -16.67
C ARG A 476 12.82 3.31 -15.83
N LEU A 477 12.39 4.57 -15.79
CA LEU A 477 11.16 4.98 -15.12
C LEU A 477 9.99 4.91 -16.11
N ARG A 478 8.92 4.26 -15.67
CA ARG A 478 7.70 4.12 -16.48
C ARG A 478 6.50 4.64 -15.72
N ALA A 479 5.65 5.38 -16.42
CA ALA A 479 4.36 5.79 -15.87
C ALA A 479 3.53 4.57 -15.47
N GLY A 480 2.87 4.64 -14.32
CA GLY A 480 2.12 3.54 -13.74
C GLY A 480 2.95 2.57 -12.90
N GLU A 481 4.28 2.70 -12.87
CA GLU A 481 5.16 1.94 -11.98
C GLU A 481 5.55 2.76 -10.75
N ARG A 482 5.95 2.08 -9.68
CA ARG A 482 6.49 2.71 -8.48
C ARG A 482 7.78 3.47 -8.80
N LEU A 483 7.95 4.69 -8.24
CA LEU A 483 9.24 5.38 -8.31
C LEU A 483 10.33 4.49 -7.70
N LEU A 484 11.41 4.29 -8.42
CA LEU A 484 12.58 3.55 -7.92
C LEU A 484 13.23 4.35 -6.78
N PRO A 485 13.71 3.71 -5.69
CA PRO A 485 14.45 4.40 -4.66
C PRO A 485 15.72 5.04 -5.20
N GLY A 486 16.08 6.20 -4.65
CA GLY A 486 17.28 6.92 -5.04
C GLY A 486 18.03 7.49 -3.84
N ASP A 487 19.33 7.20 -3.76
CA ASP A 487 20.21 7.76 -2.74
C ASP A 487 20.87 9.03 -3.28
N ALA A 488 20.82 10.13 -2.51
CA ALA A 488 21.39 11.45 -2.82
C ALA A 488 21.86 12.14 -1.54
N ILE A 489 22.60 13.24 -1.66
CA ILE A 489 22.98 14.08 -0.53
C ILE A 489 22.10 15.34 -0.54
N ARG A 490 21.43 15.62 0.56
CA ARG A 490 20.70 16.88 0.73
C ARG A 490 21.70 18.03 0.96
N VAL A 491 21.59 19.08 0.13
CA VAL A 491 22.62 20.15 0.09
C VAL A 491 22.70 20.94 1.37
N ILE A 492 21.56 21.33 1.94
CA ILE A 492 21.49 22.25 3.08
C ILE A 492 22.20 21.74 4.35
N ASP A 493 22.31 20.44 4.53
CA ASP A 493 22.88 19.84 5.76
C ASP A 493 23.87 18.69 5.48
N GLY A 494 24.10 18.35 4.21
CA GLY A 494 25.04 17.31 3.81
C GLY A 494 24.61 15.88 4.15
N ASN A 495 23.36 15.65 4.53
CA ASN A 495 22.89 14.34 4.93
C ASN A 495 22.63 13.44 3.71
N PRO A 496 23.15 12.18 3.72
CA PRO A 496 22.72 11.17 2.77
C PRO A 496 21.28 10.77 3.03
N VAL A 497 20.47 10.79 2.00
CA VAL A 497 19.02 10.58 2.08
C VAL A 497 18.53 9.69 0.93
N ARG A 498 17.35 9.08 1.12
CA ARG A 498 16.57 8.48 0.06
C ARG A 498 15.50 9.46 -0.40
N ILE A 499 15.61 9.92 -1.63
CA ILE A 499 14.78 11.02 -2.13
C ILE A 499 13.28 10.71 -2.12
N GLU A 500 12.88 9.47 -2.34
CA GLU A 500 11.48 9.05 -2.30
C GLU A 500 10.89 9.07 -0.87
N GLN A 501 11.75 9.14 0.16
CA GLN A 501 11.35 9.17 1.57
C GLN A 501 11.53 10.54 2.23
N GLU A 502 12.12 11.50 1.54
CA GLU A 502 12.35 12.86 2.08
C GLU A 502 11.06 13.65 2.24
N ILE A 503 10.11 13.44 1.35
CA ILE A 503 8.84 14.14 1.38
C ILE A 503 7.77 13.20 1.89
N ARG A 504 7.06 13.65 2.93
CA ARG A 504 5.95 12.91 3.51
C ARG A 504 4.82 12.74 2.50
N MET A 505 4.07 11.67 2.65
CA MET A 505 2.86 11.46 1.89
C MET A 505 1.72 12.29 2.50
N ASP A 506 1.61 13.52 2.01
CA ASP A 506 0.67 14.54 2.44
C ASP A 506 -0.48 14.78 1.42
N GLY A 507 -0.58 13.92 0.42
CA GLY A 507 -1.56 14.04 -0.65
C GLY A 507 -1.11 14.92 -1.83
N ALA A 508 0.14 15.45 -1.79
CA ALA A 508 0.70 16.25 -2.86
C ALA A 508 1.37 15.41 -3.95
N PHE A 509 1.29 15.89 -5.18
CA PHE A 509 2.18 15.43 -6.24
C PHE A 509 3.61 15.88 -5.96
N ARG A 510 4.60 15.15 -6.48
CA ARG A 510 6.01 15.52 -6.40
C ARG A 510 6.56 15.68 -7.78
N ILE A 511 7.20 16.81 -8.02
CA ILE A 511 7.85 17.11 -9.29
C ILE A 511 9.34 17.10 -9.03
N TYR A 512 10.03 16.04 -9.46
CA TYR A 512 11.48 15.94 -9.39
C TYR A 512 12.07 16.54 -10.64
N VAL A 513 12.94 17.54 -10.47
CA VAL A 513 13.68 18.21 -11.54
C VAL A 513 15.13 17.73 -11.48
N PHE A 514 15.54 16.93 -12.46
CA PHE A 514 16.91 16.46 -12.62
C PHE A 514 17.66 17.41 -13.54
N LEU A 515 18.67 18.05 -12.98
CA LEU A 515 19.62 18.89 -13.73
C LEU A 515 20.86 18.05 -14.01
N GLY A 516 21.30 17.98 -15.24
CA GLY A 516 22.63 17.47 -15.53
C GLY A 516 23.73 18.37 -14.92
N ALA A 517 24.98 18.16 -15.29
CA ALA A 517 26.09 19.02 -14.88
C ALA A 517 25.82 20.45 -15.35
N PHE A 518 25.80 21.35 -14.43
CA PHE A 518 25.38 22.73 -14.52
C PHE A 518 26.33 23.61 -15.34
N PRO A 519 25.86 24.44 -16.28
CA PRO A 519 26.08 25.88 -16.20
C PRO A 519 24.76 26.61 -15.96
N ALA A 520 24.77 27.46 -14.97
CA ALA A 520 23.61 28.08 -14.34
C ALA A 520 22.80 29.07 -15.19
N GLY A 521 23.11 29.25 -16.46
CA GLY A 521 22.58 30.39 -17.21
C GLY A 521 21.10 30.33 -17.55
N ASN A 522 20.59 29.33 -18.23
CA ASN A 522 19.32 29.48 -18.95
C ASN A 522 18.26 28.43 -18.68
N ARG A 523 18.55 27.30 -18.04
CA ARG A 523 17.59 26.20 -17.87
C ARG A 523 16.67 26.36 -16.66
N LEU A 524 17.16 27.06 -15.64
CA LEU A 524 16.38 27.37 -14.45
C LEU A 524 15.57 28.68 -14.61
N ASP A 525 15.84 29.49 -15.62
CA ASP A 525 15.03 30.67 -15.95
C ASP A 525 13.59 30.28 -16.27
N HIS A 526 13.37 29.07 -16.80
CA HIS A 526 12.04 28.50 -17.00
C HIS A 526 11.31 28.23 -15.67
N LEU A 527 12.03 28.10 -14.56
CA LEU A 527 11.45 27.94 -13.20
C LEU A 527 11.26 29.26 -12.46
N GLY A 528 12.01 30.32 -12.80
CA GLY A 528 12.04 31.57 -12.05
C GLY A 528 11.62 32.84 -12.78
N GLY A 529 11.50 32.82 -14.10
CA GLY A 529 11.16 34.00 -14.93
C GLY A 529 9.66 34.30 -15.03
N SER A 530 9.31 35.44 -15.64
CA SER A 530 7.91 35.86 -15.85
C SER A 530 7.09 34.94 -16.74
N GLY A 531 7.72 34.07 -17.52
CA GLY A 531 7.08 33.03 -18.35
C GLY A 531 7.23 31.62 -17.82
N CYS A 532 7.65 31.44 -16.55
CA CYS A 532 7.90 30.12 -15.99
C CYS A 532 6.60 29.31 -15.79
N PHE A 533 6.76 27.98 -15.74
CA PHE A 533 5.68 27.03 -15.46
C PHE A 533 4.82 27.47 -14.26
N LEU A 534 5.42 27.82 -13.15
CA LEU A 534 4.69 28.20 -11.95
C LEU A 534 3.85 29.46 -12.14
N ASN A 535 4.34 30.44 -12.88
CA ASN A 535 3.60 31.67 -13.15
C ASN A 535 2.48 31.44 -14.17
N ARG A 536 2.72 30.64 -15.21
CA ARG A 536 1.66 30.23 -16.15
C ARG A 536 0.60 29.42 -15.45
N PHE A 537 0.99 28.44 -14.63
CA PHE A 537 0.08 27.60 -13.87
C PHE A 537 -0.78 28.41 -12.89
N ARG A 538 -0.19 29.42 -12.23
CA ARG A 538 -0.91 30.38 -11.38
C ARG A 538 -1.87 31.24 -12.19
N ALA A 539 -1.45 31.75 -13.33
CA ALA A 539 -2.27 32.59 -14.20
C ALA A 539 -3.50 31.83 -14.77
N THR A 540 -3.31 30.57 -15.14
CA THR A 540 -4.37 29.73 -15.69
C THR A 540 -5.38 29.27 -14.64
N ASN A 541 -4.96 29.11 -13.39
CA ASN A 541 -5.80 28.52 -12.31
C ASN A 541 -6.35 29.55 -11.28
N GLY A 542 -6.15 30.86 -11.48
CA GLY A 542 -6.83 31.95 -10.76
C GLY A 542 -6.70 31.89 -9.23
N GLN A 543 -7.82 32.10 -8.52
CA GLN A 543 -7.88 32.10 -7.05
C GLN A 543 -7.49 30.79 -6.35
N ARG A 544 -7.26 29.73 -7.09
CA ARG A 544 -6.68 28.47 -6.58
C ARG A 544 -5.19 28.59 -6.21
N CYS A 545 -4.58 29.77 -6.40
CA CYS A 545 -3.19 30.04 -6.10
C CYS A 545 -2.77 29.73 -4.64
N SER A 546 -3.69 29.82 -3.67
CA SER A 546 -3.39 29.45 -2.29
C SER A 546 -3.15 27.95 -2.10
N ILE A 547 -3.78 27.10 -2.95
CA ILE A 547 -3.60 25.64 -2.96
C ILE A 547 -2.30 25.28 -3.70
N PHE A 548 -1.91 26.12 -4.66
CA PHE A 548 -0.69 25.97 -5.45
C PHE A 548 0.47 26.83 -4.93
N ASP A 549 0.32 27.47 -3.75
CA ASP A 549 1.43 28.19 -3.16
C ASP A 549 2.55 27.18 -2.86
N PRO A 550 3.72 27.36 -3.50
CA PRO A 550 4.83 26.42 -3.34
C PRO A 550 5.51 26.52 -1.98
N GLN A 551 4.90 27.16 -0.98
CA GLN A 551 5.45 27.19 0.37
C GLN A 551 5.48 25.76 0.93
N PRO A 552 6.67 25.19 1.22
CA PRO A 552 6.78 23.85 1.81
C PRO A 552 6.10 23.72 3.16
N SER A 553 5.70 24.85 3.73
CA SER A 553 4.97 24.96 5.01
C SER A 553 3.45 24.93 4.86
N ALA A 554 2.91 24.95 3.64
CA ALA A 554 1.47 24.85 3.45
C ALA A 554 0.95 23.51 3.97
N ALA A 555 -0.03 23.54 4.84
CA ALA A 555 -0.76 22.34 5.24
C ALA A 555 -1.53 21.79 4.04
N ASN A 556 -1.03 20.74 3.41
CA ASN A 556 -1.65 20.09 2.26
C ASN A 556 -1.44 20.80 0.90
N PRO A 557 -0.19 20.93 0.40
CA PRO A 557 0.10 21.50 -0.91
C PRO A 557 -0.44 20.60 -2.04
N PHE A 558 -0.65 21.17 -3.25
CA PHE A 558 -1.02 20.39 -4.41
C PHE A 558 0.17 19.64 -5.00
N PHE A 559 1.32 20.28 -5.08
CA PHE A 559 2.58 19.64 -5.45
C PHE A 559 3.77 20.21 -4.68
N THR A 560 4.86 19.46 -4.64
CA THR A 560 6.15 19.82 -4.08
C THR A 560 7.23 19.66 -5.13
N LEU A 561 8.17 20.63 -5.22
CA LEU A 561 9.31 20.57 -6.13
C LEU A 561 10.54 20.03 -5.40
N LEU A 562 11.30 19.19 -6.09
CA LEU A 562 12.61 18.69 -5.66
C LEU A 562 13.60 18.90 -6.81
N LEU A 563 14.79 19.38 -6.48
CA LEU A 563 15.86 19.58 -7.43
C LEU A 563 16.99 18.60 -7.15
N VAL A 564 17.44 17.88 -8.18
CA VAL A 564 18.60 16.99 -8.10
C VAL A 564 19.60 17.39 -9.18
N THR A 565 20.86 17.67 -8.79
CA THR A 565 21.93 18.00 -9.73
C THR A 565 23.04 16.94 -9.70
N SER A 566 23.68 16.71 -10.84
CA SER A 566 24.87 15.85 -10.94
C SER A 566 26.18 16.59 -10.64
N ARG A 567 26.14 17.92 -10.46
CA ARG A 567 27.32 18.72 -10.13
C ARG A 567 27.73 18.53 -8.69
N SER A 568 29.03 18.34 -8.45
CA SER A 568 29.56 18.18 -7.10
C SER A 568 29.27 19.39 -6.19
N ARG A 569 28.98 19.13 -4.92
CA ARG A 569 28.73 20.17 -3.89
C ARG A 569 29.85 21.19 -3.75
N ASP A 570 31.09 20.79 -4.04
CA ASP A 570 32.26 21.66 -3.88
C ASP A 570 32.38 22.73 -4.98
N GLU A 571 31.54 22.67 -6.00
CA GLU A 571 31.63 23.51 -7.20
C GLU A 571 30.60 24.66 -7.22
N TRP A 572 29.66 24.70 -6.28
CA TRP A 572 28.57 25.69 -6.26
C TRP A 572 27.97 25.86 -4.86
N ASP A 573 27.24 26.95 -4.63
CA ASP A 573 26.51 27.21 -3.40
C ASP A 573 25.00 27.27 -3.67
N ILE A 574 24.19 27.01 -2.65
CA ILE A 574 22.72 27.06 -2.75
C ILE A 574 22.24 28.49 -3.11
N ALA A 575 23.05 29.51 -2.80
CA ALA A 575 22.77 30.89 -3.17
C ALA A 575 22.86 31.14 -4.69
N ASP A 576 23.54 30.26 -5.44
CA ASP A 576 23.66 30.35 -6.91
C ASP A 576 22.40 29.89 -7.62
N LEU A 577 21.46 29.25 -6.87
CA LEU A 577 20.20 28.77 -7.40
C LEU A 577 19.15 29.89 -7.51
N PRO A 578 18.17 29.75 -8.38
CA PRO A 578 17.02 30.66 -8.44
C PRO A 578 16.36 30.87 -7.07
N PRO A 579 15.73 32.02 -6.81
CA PRO A 579 15.11 32.34 -5.52
C PRO A 579 14.13 31.28 -5.00
N LEU A 580 13.54 30.50 -5.89
CA LEU A 580 12.65 29.39 -5.54
C LEU A 580 13.40 28.30 -4.74
N PHE A 581 14.60 27.91 -5.18
CA PHE A 581 15.41 26.86 -4.57
C PHE A 581 16.46 27.37 -3.57
N SER A 582 16.87 28.63 -3.65
CA SER A 582 17.67 29.25 -2.60
C SER A 582 16.83 29.73 -1.41
N GLY A 583 15.49 29.76 -1.55
CA GLY A 583 14.52 30.18 -0.53
C GLY A 583 13.59 29.03 -0.09
N PRO A 584 12.30 29.03 -0.51
CA PRO A 584 11.29 28.12 0.02
C PRO A 584 11.61 26.62 -0.13
N TYR A 585 12.26 26.23 -1.23
CA TYR A 585 12.63 24.85 -1.52
C TYR A 585 14.11 24.52 -1.26
N SER A 586 14.82 25.33 -0.48
CA SER A 586 16.24 25.11 -0.19
C SER A 586 16.53 23.76 0.50
N SER A 587 15.59 23.26 1.31
CA SER A 587 15.68 21.95 1.93
C SER A 587 15.36 20.77 0.99
N GLN A 588 14.97 21.04 -0.24
CA GLN A 588 14.61 20.04 -1.27
C GLN A 588 15.55 20.10 -2.46
N VAL A 589 16.79 20.50 -2.22
CA VAL A 589 17.89 20.50 -3.17
C VAL A 589 18.87 19.37 -2.80
N TYR A 590 19.19 18.55 -3.78
CA TYR A 590 20.01 17.35 -3.62
C TYR A 590 21.11 17.30 -4.66
N VAL A 591 22.22 16.65 -4.31
CA VAL A 591 23.31 16.31 -5.23
C VAL A 591 23.44 14.81 -5.36
N ASP A 592 23.81 14.37 -6.55
CA ASP A 592 23.99 12.97 -6.93
C ASP A 592 25.45 12.52 -6.69
N ASP A 593 25.91 12.70 -5.45
CA ASP A 593 27.30 12.38 -5.02
C ASP A 593 27.41 10.99 -4.37
N ILE A 594 26.34 10.21 -4.37
CA ILE A 594 26.31 8.85 -3.80
C ILE A 594 26.09 7.83 -4.90
N ALA A 595 26.91 6.76 -4.87
CA ALA A 595 26.73 5.64 -5.77
C ALA A 595 25.42 4.89 -5.48
N ASN A 596 24.55 4.82 -6.47
CA ASN A 596 23.32 4.05 -6.48
C ASN A 596 23.59 2.65 -7.05
N THR A 597 22.79 1.66 -6.67
CA THR A 597 22.87 0.30 -7.20
C THR A 597 21.69 0.03 -8.12
N VAL A 598 21.96 -0.52 -9.28
CA VAL A 598 20.98 -1.12 -10.19
C VAL A 598 21.36 -2.57 -10.45
N VAL A 599 20.39 -3.43 -10.69
CA VAL A 599 20.62 -4.81 -11.09
C VAL A 599 20.41 -4.92 -12.60
N GLU A 600 21.47 -5.25 -13.34
CA GLU A 600 21.43 -5.48 -14.78
C GLU A 600 21.83 -6.93 -15.07
N ASN A 601 20.99 -7.65 -15.81
CA ASN A 601 21.23 -9.06 -16.14
C ASN A 601 21.59 -9.93 -14.92
N GLY A 602 20.94 -9.66 -13.77
CA GLY A 602 21.18 -10.39 -12.52
C GLY A 602 22.43 -9.99 -11.73
N SER A 603 23.21 -9.01 -12.22
CA SER A 603 24.42 -8.52 -11.55
C SER A 603 24.24 -7.09 -11.04
N PRO A 604 24.68 -6.78 -9.81
CA PRO A 604 24.64 -5.42 -9.28
C PRO A 604 25.69 -4.55 -9.99
N ARG A 605 25.29 -3.35 -10.37
CA ARG A 605 26.15 -2.30 -10.93
C ARG A 605 25.93 -1.01 -10.15
N THR A 606 26.99 -0.27 -9.88
CA THR A 606 26.91 1.08 -9.33
C THR A 606 26.78 2.12 -10.43
N CYS A 607 25.95 3.12 -10.19
CA CYS A 607 25.75 4.26 -11.10
C CYS A 607 25.31 5.50 -10.30
N SER A 608 25.30 6.66 -10.93
CA SER A 608 24.66 7.86 -10.40
C SER A 608 23.14 7.71 -10.33
N LEU A 609 22.46 8.58 -9.61
CA LEU A 609 21.01 8.64 -9.56
C LEU A 609 20.41 9.04 -10.91
N HIS A 610 21.05 9.98 -11.62
CA HIS A 610 20.68 10.36 -12.97
C HIS A 610 20.68 9.13 -13.90
N SER A 611 21.79 8.41 -13.94
CA SER A 611 21.93 7.19 -14.75
C SER A 611 20.95 6.09 -14.35
N LYS A 612 20.67 5.96 -13.04
CA LYS A 612 19.68 5.03 -12.51
C LYS A 612 18.27 5.29 -13.06
N TYR A 613 17.92 6.56 -13.21
CA TYR A 613 16.60 6.96 -13.71
C TYR A 613 16.56 7.11 -15.23
N GLY A 614 17.68 6.94 -15.92
CA GLY A 614 17.78 7.02 -17.36
C GLY A 614 18.05 8.43 -17.91
N PHE A 615 18.51 9.34 -17.05
CA PHE A 615 18.93 10.69 -17.45
C PHE A 615 20.42 10.75 -17.73
N ASP A 616 20.81 11.62 -18.67
CA ASP A 616 22.21 11.93 -18.91
C ASP A 616 22.75 12.82 -17.79
N GLU A 617 23.97 12.54 -17.33
CA GLU A 617 24.67 13.31 -16.31
C GLU A 617 25.33 14.57 -16.88
N ASN A 618 25.49 14.65 -18.20
CA ASN A 618 26.14 15.74 -18.90
C ASN A 618 25.25 16.98 -19.02
N GLU A 619 25.84 18.10 -19.43
CA GLU A 619 25.19 19.43 -19.51
C GLU A 619 23.89 19.48 -20.33
N ALA A 620 23.74 18.57 -21.31
CA ALA A 620 22.57 18.52 -22.20
C ALA A 620 21.43 17.64 -21.66
N GLY A 621 21.70 16.78 -20.68
CA GLY A 621 20.78 15.79 -20.17
C GLY A 621 20.09 16.23 -18.89
N GLY A 622 18.81 15.93 -18.79
CA GLY A 622 18.03 16.17 -17.60
C GLY A 622 16.58 15.82 -17.85
N GLY A 623 15.80 15.72 -16.78
CA GLY A 623 14.42 15.34 -16.90
C GLY A 623 13.55 15.85 -15.77
N ILE A 624 12.26 15.74 -16.00
CA ILE A 624 11.24 16.05 -15.00
C ILE A 624 10.43 14.78 -14.77
N ILE A 625 10.29 14.39 -13.52
CA ILE A 625 9.47 13.24 -13.13
C ILE A 625 8.29 13.77 -12.31
N ILE A 626 7.08 13.47 -12.76
CA ILE A 626 5.87 13.70 -11.98
C ILE A 626 5.58 12.42 -11.22
N VAL A 627 5.58 12.50 -9.90
CA VAL A 627 5.24 11.39 -9.01
C VAL A 627 3.93 11.68 -8.31
N ARG A 628 3.04 10.74 -8.35
CA ARG A 628 1.71 10.77 -7.73
C ARG A 628 1.82 10.75 -6.20
N PRO A 629 0.78 11.19 -5.48
CA PRO A 629 0.76 11.17 -4.01
C PRO A 629 1.01 9.80 -3.39
N ASP A 630 0.69 8.71 -4.10
CA ASP A 630 0.92 7.33 -3.67
C ASP A 630 2.30 6.77 -4.07
N GLY A 631 3.18 7.61 -4.65
CA GLY A 631 4.56 7.24 -4.98
C GLY A 631 4.72 6.49 -6.31
N TYR A 632 3.69 6.47 -7.15
CA TYR A 632 3.79 5.96 -8.51
C TYR A 632 4.19 7.07 -9.49
N VAL A 633 4.94 6.72 -10.52
CA VAL A 633 5.32 7.65 -11.60
C VAL A 633 4.08 7.96 -12.43
N GLY A 634 3.75 9.24 -12.54
CA GLY A 634 2.66 9.71 -13.40
C GLY A 634 3.15 10.01 -14.81
N SER A 635 4.31 10.66 -14.95
CA SER A 635 4.94 11.00 -16.22
C SER A 635 6.42 11.26 -16.08
N VAL A 636 7.17 11.07 -17.16
CA VAL A 636 8.60 11.42 -17.28
C VAL A 636 8.78 12.20 -18.56
N VAL A 637 9.35 13.40 -18.49
CA VAL A 637 9.54 14.28 -19.65
C VAL A 637 10.95 14.90 -19.64
N SER A 638 11.41 15.43 -20.78
CA SER A 638 12.70 16.10 -20.88
C SER A 638 12.70 17.42 -20.08
N LEU A 639 13.86 17.81 -19.54
CA LEU A 639 14.06 19.15 -18.96
C LEU A 639 14.23 20.18 -20.09
N SER A 640 13.12 20.64 -20.61
CA SER A 640 13.04 21.57 -21.75
C SER A 640 11.75 22.38 -21.67
N GLU A 641 11.62 23.42 -22.49
CA GLU A 641 10.37 24.17 -22.58
C GLU A 641 9.19 23.28 -23.02
N PRO A 642 9.30 22.42 -24.06
CA PRO A 642 8.25 21.45 -24.36
C PRO A 642 7.95 20.49 -23.20
N GLY A 643 8.96 20.08 -22.41
CA GLY A 643 8.77 19.24 -21.23
C GLY A 643 7.94 19.93 -20.16
N TRP A 644 8.17 21.21 -19.88
CA TRP A 644 7.35 21.99 -18.96
C TRP A 644 5.91 22.16 -19.47
N MET A 645 5.72 22.38 -20.76
CA MET A 645 4.38 22.38 -21.36
C MET A 645 3.68 21.02 -21.19
N ALA A 646 4.42 19.92 -21.31
CA ALA A 646 3.88 18.58 -21.07
C ALA A 646 3.50 18.36 -19.59
N VAL A 647 4.23 18.94 -18.65
CA VAL A 647 3.85 18.93 -17.21
C VAL A 647 2.54 19.68 -16.98
N GLU A 648 2.36 20.86 -17.60
CA GLU A 648 1.09 21.60 -17.55
C GLU A 648 -0.07 20.75 -18.07
N LYS A 649 0.11 20.18 -19.26
CA LYS A 649 -0.88 19.34 -19.93
C LYS A 649 -1.26 18.08 -19.14
N TYR A 650 -0.29 17.50 -18.42
CA TYR A 650 -0.55 16.38 -17.51
C TYR A 650 -1.57 16.77 -16.42
N PHE A 651 -1.39 17.92 -15.79
CA PHE A 651 -2.31 18.39 -14.76
C PHE A 651 -3.66 18.84 -15.34
N GLU A 652 -3.68 19.49 -16.48
CA GLU A 652 -4.91 19.85 -17.21
C GLU A 652 -5.78 18.64 -17.54
N GLY A 653 -5.17 17.45 -17.73
CA GLY A 653 -5.87 16.21 -18.06
C GLY A 653 -6.93 15.77 -17.04
N PHE A 654 -6.82 16.21 -15.79
CA PHE A 654 -7.77 15.85 -14.72
C PHE A 654 -8.25 17.05 -13.86
N LEU A 655 -7.60 18.20 -13.96
CA LEU A 655 -8.05 19.39 -13.23
C LEU A 655 -9.35 19.93 -13.84
N ILE A 656 -10.20 20.49 -13.00
CA ILE A 656 -11.38 21.21 -13.43
C ILE A 656 -10.94 22.59 -13.88
N GLU A 657 -11.28 22.98 -15.12
CA GLU A 657 -11.11 24.35 -15.56
C GLU A 657 -11.85 25.29 -14.60
N SER A 658 -11.15 26.31 -14.08
CA SER A 658 -11.81 27.36 -13.33
C SER A 658 -12.75 28.09 -14.26
N GLY A 659 -14.06 27.85 -14.12
CA GLY A 659 -15.04 28.74 -14.75
C GLY A 659 -14.71 30.19 -14.35
N VAL A 660 -14.45 31.03 -15.34
CA VAL A 660 -14.27 32.48 -15.22
C VAL A 660 -15.55 33.08 -14.64
#